data_780a01cc13c65513bd7150a1a354f06d
#
_entry.id   780a01cc13c65513bd7150a1a354f06d
#
_cell.length_a   1.000
_cell.length_b   1.000
_cell.length_c   1.000
_cell.angle_alpha   90.00
_cell.angle_beta   90.00
_cell.angle_gamma   90.00
#
_symmetry.space_group_name_H-M   'P 1'
#
loop_
_entity.id
_entity.type
_entity.pdbx_description
1 polymer ?
#
loop_
_entity_poly.entity_id
_entity_poly.type
_entity_poly.pdbx_seq_one_letter_code
_entity_poly.pdbx_strand_id
1 'polypeptide(L)'
;MLKRMRSFLVAAMLMVIATVSAQVTTSSMSGKVTAQDEPIIGATVVAIHEPSGTRYGTVTNISGQFNLQGMRTGGPYKVEVSYVGYQTAIYKGVNLSLGEVYTLNVVLKESSELLDEVIVTAQKTVEKMGTVTNVSERQLTTLPTINRSITDFTKLSPYAGGSNSFAGRDGRYNTITVDGAALNNNFGLSTNNLPGGDAQPISLDAIDEISVNVSPYSVTYSNFTGASINAVTKSGTNELKGTVYTYQKPKNFIGKSINDVDVPNVESYKSSLYGFTLGAPIIKNKLFFFVNGELENSTSPGILWTPSQEEGGSGDNQNHISRTWIKDLKTISDFVKDKYGYDPGSYDKFDDFESKNWKLMARLDWNINKSHKLSLRFNTVKSENDASISSTSSVITKANSNRYGVDAFAFGNSNYGFRNIVTSLSGELNSNFSSSVQNKLLVTYTHIRDSRTTKGDAFPMVDIYKDGKQYMTLGTELFTPFNDVENNVFSVTDNVTINKGNHLITAGATFERQYFMNSYLRAPYGYYRYASMDDFMTGEKPMLYGITYGYNGKDAPGAELTFGMLGAYAQDEYSITPNLKLTYGLRFDLPLYFDDLLGNAAIKEQSFNGTNVDVSEWPKSKLLISPRLGFNWDIKGDRSIVLTGGTGLFTGLLPFVWFTKDR
;
A
#
# COMPACT_ATOMS: atom_id res chain seq x y z
N MET A 1 8.23 -34.36 23.17
CA MET A 1 9.63 -34.15 22.73
C MET A 1 9.74 -33.18 21.55
N LEU A 2 8.98 -33.36 20.48
CA LEU A 2 8.98 -32.46 19.30
C LEU A 2 8.61 -30.99 19.62
N LYS A 3 7.63 -30.72 20.49
CA LYS A 3 7.27 -29.35 20.89
C LYS A 3 8.41 -28.63 21.63
N ARG A 4 9.12 -29.32 22.53
CA ARG A 4 10.30 -28.77 23.23
C ARG A 4 11.49 -28.57 22.29
N MET A 5 11.67 -29.43 21.31
CA MET A 5 12.72 -29.32 20.30
C MET A 5 12.42 -28.18 19.31
N ARG A 6 11.14 -27.96 18.95
CA ARG A 6 10.70 -26.77 18.20
C ARG A 6 10.92 -25.48 18.98
N SER A 7 10.59 -25.46 20.28
CA SER A 7 10.84 -24.28 21.14
C SER A 7 12.34 -24.02 21.33
N PHE A 8 13.16 -25.05 21.42
CA PHE A 8 14.62 -24.93 21.50
C PHE A 8 15.23 -24.47 20.17
N LEU A 9 14.74 -24.99 19.05
CA LEU A 9 15.11 -24.53 17.70
C LEU A 9 14.67 -23.08 17.45
N VAL A 10 13.48 -22.69 17.90
CA VAL A 10 13.00 -21.30 17.85
C VAL A 10 13.82 -20.40 18.78
N ALA A 11 14.16 -20.86 19.99
CA ALA A 11 15.02 -20.09 20.89
C ALA A 11 16.48 -20.03 20.41
N ALA A 12 17.03 -21.08 19.82
CA ALA A 12 18.34 -21.09 19.18
C ALA A 12 18.34 -20.25 17.90
N MET A 13 17.27 -20.27 17.12
CA MET A 13 17.05 -19.38 15.99
C MET A 13 16.91 -17.92 16.44
N LEU A 14 16.23 -17.64 17.55
CA LEU A 14 16.17 -16.30 18.17
C LEU A 14 17.52 -15.80 18.65
N MET A 15 18.44 -16.65 19.08
CA MET A 15 19.82 -16.25 19.42
C MET A 15 20.72 -16.04 18.21
N VAL A 16 20.42 -16.63 17.05
CA VAL A 16 21.09 -16.38 15.76
C VAL A 16 20.52 -15.13 15.06
N ILE A 17 19.35 -14.63 15.50
CA ILE A 17 18.66 -13.43 14.98
C ILE A 17 19.35 -12.10 15.37
N ALA A 18 20.60 -12.10 15.79
CA ALA A 18 21.34 -10.86 16.02
C ALA A 18 21.73 -10.08 14.73
N THR A 19 21.34 -10.57 13.51
CA THR A 19 21.64 -9.89 12.24
C THR A 19 20.60 -10.19 11.18
N VAL A 20 19.61 -9.28 10.96
CA VAL A 20 18.49 -9.51 10.03
C VAL A 20 17.95 -8.23 9.37
N SER A 21 17.69 -8.17 8.10
CA SER A 21 17.49 -6.96 7.28
C SER A 21 16.56 -6.82 6.12
N ALA A 22 16.30 -5.91 5.39
CA ALA A 22 15.93 -4.60 4.97
C ALA A 22 15.00 -4.49 3.75
N GLN A 23 14.10 -3.50 3.76
CA GLN A 23 13.43 -2.94 2.59
C GLN A 23 14.13 -1.63 2.15
N VAL A 24 13.90 -1.15 0.90
CA VAL A 24 14.58 0.03 0.37
C VAL A 24 13.87 1.30 0.83
N THR A 25 14.51 2.04 1.73
CA THR A 25 14.02 3.29 2.33
C THR A 25 15.05 4.42 2.23
N THR A 26 16.23 4.12 1.66
CA THR A 26 17.39 5.01 1.62
C THR A 26 18.06 4.96 0.26
N SER A 27 18.98 5.89 0.04
CA SER A 27 19.89 5.95 -1.09
C SER A 27 21.31 5.59 -0.66
N SER A 28 22.21 5.50 -1.62
CA SER A 28 23.64 5.28 -1.39
C SER A 28 24.50 6.09 -2.35
N MET A 29 25.78 6.26 -1.99
CA MET A 29 26.78 6.89 -2.84
C MET A 29 28.02 6.02 -2.87
N SER A 30 28.56 5.78 -4.06
CA SER A 30 29.82 5.07 -4.25
C SER A 30 30.72 5.81 -5.22
N GLY A 31 32.00 5.45 -5.29
CA GLY A 31 32.90 6.02 -6.27
C GLY A 31 34.34 5.63 -6.02
N LYS A 32 35.23 6.20 -6.84
CA LYS A 32 36.66 6.00 -6.77
C LYS A 32 37.38 7.34 -6.64
N VAL A 33 38.38 7.40 -5.78
CA VAL A 33 39.28 8.56 -5.64
C VAL A 33 40.62 8.19 -6.24
N THR A 34 41.12 9.00 -7.18
CA THR A 34 42.41 8.83 -7.84
C THR A 34 43.18 10.14 -7.83
N ALA A 35 44.49 10.05 -8.03
CA ALA A 35 45.34 11.17 -8.43
C ALA A 35 46.39 10.64 -9.41
N GLN A 36 46.61 11.35 -10.53
CA GLN A 36 47.52 10.91 -11.60
C GLN A 36 47.28 9.46 -12.04
N ASP A 37 45.97 9.07 -12.15
CA ASP A 37 45.48 7.73 -12.46
C ASP A 37 45.73 6.63 -11.42
N GLU A 38 46.44 6.95 -10.30
CA GLU A 38 46.68 6.02 -9.22
C GLU A 38 45.57 6.11 -8.14
N PRO A 39 45.14 4.98 -7.54
CA PRO A 39 44.13 4.96 -6.50
C PRO A 39 44.64 5.59 -5.20
N ILE A 40 43.90 6.51 -4.59
CA ILE A 40 44.20 7.11 -3.31
C ILE A 40 43.58 6.29 -2.19
N ILE A 41 44.43 5.67 -1.35
CA ILE A 41 44.03 4.86 -0.21
C ILE A 41 43.90 5.74 1.03
N GLY A 42 42.78 5.61 1.77
CA GLY A 42 42.58 6.35 3.02
C GLY A 42 42.13 7.81 2.85
N ALA A 43 41.75 8.23 1.61
CA ALA A 43 41.11 9.51 1.40
C ALA A 43 39.78 9.58 2.16
N THR A 44 39.57 10.68 2.87
CA THR A 44 38.31 10.92 3.63
C THR A 44 37.23 11.45 2.71
N VAL A 45 36.06 10.79 2.71
CA VAL A 45 34.87 11.22 1.97
C VAL A 45 33.77 11.54 2.97
N VAL A 46 33.26 12.76 2.95
CA VAL A 46 32.18 13.25 3.83
C VAL A 46 31.06 13.82 2.95
N ALA A 47 29.88 13.22 2.99
CA ALA A 47 28.67 13.76 2.39
C ALA A 47 27.80 14.41 3.48
N ILE A 48 27.41 15.66 3.28
CA ILE A 48 26.61 16.46 4.20
C ILE A 48 25.28 16.77 3.52
N HIS A 49 24.18 16.28 4.08
CA HIS A 49 22.84 16.67 3.67
C HIS A 49 22.60 18.10 4.18
N GLU A 50 22.70 19.10 3.30
CA GLU A 50 22.70 20.51 3.71
C GLU A 50 21.43 20.91 4.47
N PRO A 51 20.19 20.48 4.08
CA PRO A 51 18.98 20.88 4.80
C PRO A 51 18.92 20.43 6.26
N SER A 52 19.50 19.25 6.60
CA SER A 52 19.49 18.71 7.97
C SER A 52 20.85 18.76 8.66
N GLY A 53 21.92 19.13 7.96
CA GLY A 53 23.28 19.03 8.48
C GLY A 53 23.74 17.61 8.79
N THR A 54 22.98 16.57 8.39
CA THR A 54 23.32 15.17 8.63
C THR A 54 24.56 14.79 7.84
N ARG A 55 25.54 14.21 8.52
CA ARG A 55 26.83 13.83 7.93
C ARG A 55 26.93 12.32 7.75
N TYR A 56 27.49 11.92 6.61
CA TYR A 56 27.83 10.55 6.25
C TYR A 56 29.31 10.54 5.88
N GLY A 57 30.10 9.70 6.52
CA GLY A 57 31.56 9.69 6.32
C GLY A 57 32.11 8.29 6.15
N THR A 58 33.10 8.15 5.27
CA THR A 58 33.89 6.93 5.06
C THR A 58 35.28 7.27 4.60
N VAL A 59 36.14 6.27 4.46
CA VAL A 59 37.45 6.40 3.84
C VAL A 59 37.60 5.45 2.66
N THR A 60 38.44 5.80 1.70
CA THR A 60 38.70 4.95 0.55
C THR A 60 39.53 3.71 0.92
N ASN A 61 39.19 2.58 0.27
CA ASN A 61 39.87 1.29 0.42
C ASN A 61 41.19 1.23 -0.39
N ILE A 62 41.84 0.04 -0.43
CA ILE A 62 43.09 -0.21 -1.16
C ILE A 62 42.98 0.00 -2.69
N SER A 63 41.79 -0.02 -3.24
CA SER A 63 41.53 0.26 -4.67
C SER A 63 41.07 1.70 -4.92
N GLY A 64 41.13 2.58 -3.91
CA GLY A 64 40.66 3.95 -3.96
C GLY A 64 39.12 4.08 -3.94
N GLN A 65 38.39 2.99 -3.74
CA GLN A 65 36.92 2.99 -3.75
C GLN A 65 36.35 3.36 -2.38
N PHE A 66 35.20 4.05 -2.39
CA PHE A 66 34.41 4.34 -1.21
C PHE A 66 32.93 3.99 -1.42
N ASN A 67 32.23 3.77 -0.31
CA ASN A 67 30.79 3.53 -0.29
C ASN A 67 30.15 4.18 0.95
N LEU A 68 29.05 4.89 0.74
CA LEU A 68 28.20 5.49 1.77
C LEU A 68 26.79 4.92 1.60
N GLN A 69 26.29 4.19 2.58
CA GLN A 69 24.97 3.59 2.62
C GLN A 69 24.05 4.29 3.62
N GLY A 70 22.75 4.00 3.56
CA GLY A 70 21.77 4.53 4.49
C GLY A 70 21.63 6.05 4.44
N MET A 71 21.83 6.63 3.26
CA MET A 71 21.70 8.07 3.03
C MET A 71 20.25 8.44 2.80
N ARG A 72 19.82 9.62 3.26
CA ARG A 72 18.50 10.17 2.96
C ARG A 72 18.35 10.40 1.46
N THR A 73 17.12 10.21 0.95
CA THR A 73 16.75 10.64 -0.41
C THR A 73 16.75 12.16 -0.54
N GLY A 74 16.73 12.65 -1.77
CA GLY A 74 16.72 14.07 -2.06
C GLY A 74 18.09 14.73 -1.85
N GLY A 75 18.09 15.95 -1.33
CA GLY A 75 19.27 16.79 -1.15
C GLY A 75 18.90 18.26 -0.97
N PRO A 76 19.78 19.23 -1.29
CA PRO A 76 21.13 19.02 -1.83
C PRO A 76 22.12 18.48 -0.83
N TYR A 77 23.10 17.74 -1.33
CA TYR A 77 24.26 17.31 -0.58
C TYR A 77 25.50 18.10 -1.01
N LYS A 78 26.36 18.41 -0.01
CA LYS A 78 27.73 18.82 -0.19
C LYS A 78 28.63 17.63 0.09
N VAL A 79 29.47 17.22 -0.88
CA VAL A 79 30.42 16.11 -0.72
C VAL A 79 31.83 16.66 -0.72
N GLU A 80 32.57 16.36 0.33
CA GLU A 80 33.96 16.79 0.56
C GLU A 80 34.88 15.57 0.49
N VAL A 81 35.89 15.61 -0.36
CA VAL A 81 36.92 14.56 -0.49
C VAL A 81 38.29 15.16 -0.22
N SER A 82 38.96 14.67 0.81
CA SER A 82 40.23 15.20 1.27
C SER A 82 41.29 14.12 1.51
N TYR A 83 42.55 14.44 1.22
CA TYR A 83 43.69 13.60 1.49
C TYR A 83 44.92 14.47 1.75
N VAL A 84 45.82 14.00 2.60
CA VAL A 84 47.03 14.75 2.98
C VAL A 84 47.91 14.99 1.76
N GLY A 85 48.30 16.24 1.50
CA GLY A 85 49.13 16.64 0.35
C GLY A 85 48.33 16.95 -0.92
N TYR A 86 46.97 16.89 -0.86
CA TYR A 86 46.11 17.17 -2.00
C TYR A 86 45.09 18.28 -1.67
N GLN A 87 44.66 18.99 -2.69
CA GLN A 87 43.56 19.97 -2.59
C GLN A 87 42.24 19.25 -2.27
N THR A 88 41.43 19.78 -1.36
CA THR A 88 40.11 19.25 -1.05
C THR A 88 39.17 19.48 -2.23
N ALA A 89 38.59 18.39 -2.76
CA ALA A 89 37.57 18.46 -3.79
C ALA A 89 36.19 18.57 -3.14
N ILE A 90 35.37 19.56 -3.58
CA ILE A 90 34.03 19.83 -3.07
C ILE A 90 33.02 19.76 -4.21
N TYR A 91 32.03 18.88 -4.04
CA TYR A 91 30.89 18.72 -4.95
C TYR A 91 29.64 19.25 -4.27
N LYS A 92 28.95 20.22 -4.90
CA LYS A 92 27.71 20.80 -4.38
C LYS A 92 26.51 20.44 -5.26
N GLY A 93 25.31 20.48 -4.68
CA GLY A 93 24.05 20.25 -5.39
C GLY A 93 23.78 18.79 -5.75
N VAL A 94 24.46 17.84 -5.10
CA VAL A 94 24.21 16.42 -5.31
C VAL A 94 22.83 16.05 -4.76
N ASN A 95 21.99 15.38 -5.57
CA ASN A 95 20.69 14.87 -5.17
C ASN A 95 20.66 13.35 -5.35
N LEU A 96 20.14 12.65 -4.34
CA LEU A 96 20.11 11.19 -4.29
C LEU A 96 18.68 10.68 -4.50
N SER A 97 18.52 9.68 -5.35
CA SER A 97 17.23 9.04 -5.62
C SER A 97 17.05 7.75 -4.82
N LEU A 98 15.82 7.44 -4.45
CA LEU A 98 15.46 6.27 -3.65
C LEU A 98 15.90 4.95 -4.32
N GLY A 99 16.67 4.14 -3.59
CA GLY A 99 17.10 2.83 -4.06
C GLY A 99 18.13 2.85 -5.20
N GLU A 100 18.64 4.03 -5.55
CA GLU A 100 19.71 4.19 -6.56
C GLU A 100 21.06 4.44 -5.89
N VAL A 101 22.12 4.06 -6.60
CA VAL A 101 23.50 4.34 -6.21
C VAL A 101 24.00 5.55 -6.99
N TYR A 102 24.30 6.64 -6.30
CA TYR A 102 24.94 7.79 -6.92
C TYR A 102 26.44 7.53 -7.05
N THR A 103 26.97 7.53 -8.27
CA THR A 103 28.40 7.30 -8.51
C THR A 103 29.15 8.62 -8.62
N LEU A 104 30.16 8.81 -7.78
CA LEU A 104 31.03 9.99 -7.73
C LEU A 104 32.50 9.59 -7.83
N ASN A 105 33.07 9.68 -9.03
CA ASN A 105 34.50 9.50 -9.22
C ASN A 105 35.23 10.83 -9.07
N VAL A 106 36.31 10.83 -8.30
CA VAL A 106 37.04 12.03 -7.89
C VAL A 106 38.51 11.92 -8.27
N VAL A 107 39.01 12.93 -8.96
CA VAL A 107 40.46 13.07 -9.23
C VAL A 107 40.99 14.22 -8.35
N LEU A 108 41.84 13.88 -7.39
CA LEU A 108 42.48 14.86 -6.53
C LEU A 108 43.70 15.47 -7.22
N LYS A 109 43.91 16.78 -7.01
CA LYS A 109 45.08 17.51 -7.50
C LYS A 109 46.04 17.73 -6.36
N GLU A 110 47.35 17.62 -6.60
CA GLU A 110 48.38 17.92 -5.60
C GLU A 110 48.30 19.37 -5.16
N SER A 111 48.54 19.61 -3.88
CA SER A 111 48.56 20.96 -3.32
C SER A 111 49.94 21.58 -3.59
N SER A 112 50.06 22.36 -4.66
CA SER A 112 51.20 23.26 -4.86
C SER A 112 50.86 24.63 -4.33
N GLU A 113 51.22 24.93 -3.10
CA GLU A 113 51.08 26.23 -2.43
C GLU A 113 49.75 26.98 -2.66
N LEU A 114 49.05 27.24 -1.53
CA LEU A 114 47.80 27.94 -1.34
C LEU A 114 46.54 27.09 -1.40
N LEU A 115 45.77 27.24 -0.33
CA LEU A 115 44.49 26.60 0.04
C LEU A 115 43.33 26.98 -0.89
N ASP A 116 43.38 26.64 -2.18
CA ASP A 116 42.24 26.84 -3.04
C ASP A 116 41.37 25.57 -3.13
N GLU A 117 40.13 25.68 -2.69
CA GLU A 117 39.11 24.63 -2.82
C GLU A 117 38.69 24.51 -4.29
N VAL A 118 38.66 23.29 -4.83
CA VAL A 118 38.12 23.05 -6.16
C VAL A 118 36.64 22.77 -6.03
N ILE A 119 35.78 23.73 -6.40
CA ILE A 119 34.34 23.58 -6.44
C ILE A 119 33.92 23.03 -7.80
N VAL A 120 33.30 21.87 -7.84
CA VAL A 120 32.78 21.22 -9.02
C VAL A 120 31.26 21.11 -8.93
N THR A 121 30.54 21.52 -9.98
CA THR A 121 29.12 21.24 -10.08
C THR A 121 28.94 19.75 -10.42
N ALA A 122 28.24 19.01 -9.55
CA ALA A 122 28.04 17.59 -9.72
C ALA A 122 27.18 17.29 -10.97
N GLN A 123 27.69 16.46 -11.88
CA GLN A 123 26.87 15.88 -12.95
C GLN A 123 26.11 14.67 -12.39
N LYS A 124 24.82 14.56 -12.74
CA LYS A 124 24.00 13.42 -12.28
C LYS A 124 24.50 12.13 -12.91
N THR A 125 25.14 11.31 -12.12
CA THR A 125 25.65 10.01 -12.52
C THR A 125 25.01 8.92 -11.64
N VAL A 126 24.01 8.21 -12.17
CA VAL A 126 23.22 7.24 -11.41
C VAL A 126 23.35 5.85 -12.04
N GLU A 127 23.64 4.87 -11.21
CA GLU A 127 23.58 3.45 -11.61
C GLU A 127 22.22 2.86 -11.23
N LYS A 128 21.49 2.36 -12.23
CA LYS A 128 20.23 1.66 -12.03
C LYS A 128 20.49 0.17 -11.81
N MET A 129 19.92 -0.38 -10.74
CA MET A 129 20.00 -1.81 -10.41
C MET A 129 18.71 -2.53 -10.79
N GLY A 130 18.39 -2.56 -12.08
CA GLY A 130 17.16 -3.13 -12.62
C GLY A 130 16.28 -2.09 -13.34
N THR A 131 15.02 -2.47 -13.58
CA THR A 131 14.03 -1.60 -14.23
C THR A 131 13.36 -0.71 -13.15
N VAL A 132 13.96 0.42 -12.89
CA VAL A 132 13.52 1.38 -11.85
C VAL A 132 12.94 2.63 -12.50
N THR A 133 11.81 3.09 -12.00
CA THR A 133 11.24 4.41 -12.29
C THR A 133 11.10 5.18 -10.98
N ASN A 134 11.86 6.26 -10.82
CA ASN A 134 11.79 7.13 -9.65
C ASN A 134 10.99 8.39 -9.97
N VAL A 135 10.13 8.79 -9.03
CA VAL A 135 9.32 9.99 -9.06
C VAL A 135 9.74 10.86 -7.88
N SER A 136 10.48 11.92 -8.19
CA SER A 136 11.04 12.85 -7.20
C SER A 136 9.96 13.78 -6.60
N GLU A 137 10.27 14.42 -5.46
CA GLU A 137 9.41 15.44 -4.83
C GLU A 137 8.99 16.52 -5.83
N ARG A 138 9.90 16.98 -6.69
CA ARG A 138 9.59 17.96 -7.73
C ARG A 138 8.50 17.47 -8.69
N GLN A 139 8.58 16.20 -9.12
CA GLN A 139 7.56 15.62 -10.01
C GLN A 139 6.23 15.42 -9.28
N LEU A 140 6.26 15.00 -8.00
CA LEU A 140 5.07 14.86 -7.16
C LEU A 140 4.32 16.18 -6.99
N THR A 141 5.04 17.30 -6.94
CA THR A 141 4.44 18.65 -6.73
C THR A 141 4.08 19.37 -8.03
N THR A 142 4.70 19.04 -9.16
CA THR A 142 4.51 19.78 -10.43
C THR A 142 3.66 19.05 -11.45
N LEU A 143 3.61 17.73 -11.42
CA LEU A 143 2.78 16.97 -12.36
C LEU A 143 1.31 16.99 -11.93
N PRO A 144 0.38 17.20 -12.87
CA PRO A 144 -1.05 17.19 -12.56
C PRO A 144 -1.51 15.77 -12.15
N THR A 145 -2.39 15.73 -11.16
CA THR A 145 -3.05 14.51 -10.70
C THR A 145 -4.56 14.69 -10.71
N ILE A 146 -5.30 13.60 -10.93
CA ILE A 146 -6.76 13.63 -10.87
C ILE A 146 -7.23 13.27 -9.45
N ASN A 147 -6.66 12.23 -8.87
CA ASN A 147 -7.10 11.67 -7.58
C ASN A 147 -6.09 11.87 -6.43
N ARG A 148 -4.98 12.60 -6.68
CA ARG A 148 -3.88 12.76 -5.71
C ARG A 148 -3.42 11.43 -5.12
N SER A 149 -3.32 10.42 -5.98
CA SER A 149 -3.03 9.02 -5.63
C SER A 149 -1.57 8.66 -5.94
N ILE A 150 -0.99 7.78 -5.13
CA ILE A 150 0.29 7.13 -5.48
C ILE A 150 0.20 6.49 -6.87
N THR A 151 -0.95 5.91 -7.23
CA THR A 151 -1.16 5.25 -8.52
C THR A 151 -1.15 6.21 -9.72
N ASP A 152 -1.42 7.50 -9.53
CA ASP A 152 -1.27 8.50 -10.60
C ASP A 152 0.19 8.61 -11.04
N PHE A 153 1.13 8.45 -10.12
CA PHE A 153 2.56 8.57 -10.36
C PHE A 153 3.21 7.24 -10.77
N THR A 154 2.70 6.11 -10.28
CA THR A 154 3.23 4.80 -10.70
C THR A 154 2.97 4.52 -12.18
N LYS A 155 1.97 5.17 -12.78
CA LYS A 155 1.70 5.14 -14.23
C LYS A 155 2.79 5.79 -15.09
N LEU A 156 3.70 6.56 -14.50
CA LEU A 156 4.88 7.09 -15.19
C LEU A 156 5.90 5.99 -15.54
N SER A 157 5.78 4.81 -14.92
CA SER A 157 6.60 3.66 -15.30
C SER A 157 6.20 3.17 -16.70
N PRO A 158 7.16 2.96 -17.62
CA PRO A 158 6.89 2.43 -18.95
C PRO A 158 6.33 0.99 -18.93
N TYR A 159 6.38 0.32 -17.79
CA TYR A 159 5.86 -1.04 -17.59
C TYR A 159 4.45 -1.04 -16.99
N ALA A 160 3.89 0.13 -16.66
CA ALA A 160 2.54 0.24 -16.10
C ALA A 160 1.47 -0.03 -17.17
N GLY A 161 0.48 -0.83 -16.81
CA GLY A 161 -0.71 -1.13 -17.62
C GLY A 161 -2.01 -0.73 -16.92
N GLY A 162 -3.14 -1.12 -17.49
CA GLY A 162 -4.46 -0.92 -16.87
C GLY A 162 -4.60 -1.66 -15.53
N SER A 163 -5.50 -1.17 -14.66
CA SER A 163 -5.81 -1.80 -13.36
C SER A 163 -4.59 -2.02 -12.44
N ASN A 164 -3.67 -1.06 -12.44
CA ASN A 164 -2.41 -1.13 -11.68
C ASN A 164 -1.53 -2.35 -11.99
N SER A 165 -1.65 -2.92 -13.19
CA SER A 165 -0.78 -4.01 -13.65
C SER A 165 0.62 -3.48 -14.01
N PHE A 166 1.63 -4.35 -13.87
CA PHE A 166 3.00 -4.06 -14.29
C PHE A 166 3.57 -5.24 -15.06
N ALA A 167 4.16 -4.97 -16.23
CA ALA A 167 4.73 -5.98 -17.13
C ALA A 167 3.77 -7.16 -17.39
N GLY A 168 2.46 -6.90 -17.51
CA GLY A 168 1.42 -7.89 -17.75
C GLY A 168 0.98 -8.69 -16.51
N ARG A 169 1.50 -8.40 -15.31
CA ARG A 169 1.05 -9.03 -14.05
C ARG A 169 -0.06 -8.20 -13.42
N ASP A 170 -1.09 -8.86 -12.90
CA ASP A 170 -2.22 -8.26 -12.21
C ASP A 170 -1.76 -7.43 -10.99
N GLY A 171 -2.44 -6.30 -10.74
CA GLY A 171 -2.10 -5.34 -9.68
C GLY A 171 -2.10 -5.92 -8.26
N ARG A 172 -2.86 -7.00 -8.00
CA ARG A 172 -2.89 -7.68 -6.69
C ARG A 172 -1.56 -8.34 -6.29
N TYR A 173 -0.65 -8.53 -7.24
CA TYR A 173 0.68 -9.10 -7.02
C TYR A 173 1.79 -8.05 -6.87
N ASN A 174 1.42 -6.77 -6.78
CA ASN A 174 2.36 -5.71 -6.42
C ASN A 174 2.56 -5.67 -4.91
N THR A 175 3.75 -5.26 -4.49
CA THR A 175 4.00 -4.83 -3.10
C THR A 175 4.10 -3.32 -3.05
N ILE A 176 3.41 -2.71 -2.08
CA ILE A 176 3.45 -1.27 -1.83
C ILE A 176 3.93 -1.04 -0.40
N THR A 177 4.98 -0.24 -0.25
CA THR A 177 5.52 0.09 1.06
C THR A 177 5.68 1.60 1.24
N VAL A 178 5.52 2.07 2.47
CA VAL A 178 5.87 3.44 2.86
C VAL A 178 6.82 3.38 4.04
N ASP A 179 8.01 3.98 3.87
CA ASP A 179 9.15 3.84 4.82
C ASP A 179 9.32 2.38 5.28
N GLY A 180 9.23 1.46 4.33
CA GLY A 180 9.36 0.02 4.53
C GLY A 180 8.16 -0.70 5.16
N ALA A 181 7.16 0.00 5.71
CA ALA A 181 5.94 -0.65 6.18
C ALA A 181 5.04 -1.05 5.00
N ALA A 182 4.65 -2.32 4.93
CA ALA A 182 3.75 -2.81 3.89
C ALA A 182 2.36 -2.17 4.02
N LEU A 183 1.87 -1.59 2.94
CA LEU A 183 0.53 -1.02 2.81
C LEU A 183 -0.24 -1.76 1.72
N ASN A 184 -0.33 -3.07 1.85
CA ASN A 184 -1.06 -3.92 0.92
C ASN A 184 -2.34 -4.45 1.56
N ASN A 185 -3.47 -4.33 0.87
CA ASN A 185 -4.63 -5.18 1.16
C ASN A 185 -4.39 -6.55 0.51
N ASN A 186 -3.88 -7.50 1.30
CA ASN A 186 -3.49 -8.82 0.83
C ASN A 186 -4.67 -9.82 0.75
N PHE A 187 -5.91 -9.36 0.93
CA PHE A 187 -7.08 -10.24 0.82
C PHE A 187 -7.21 -10.84 -0.58
N GLY A 188 -6.87 -10.06 -1.63
CA GLY A 188 -6.69 -10.58 -2.99
C GLY A 188 -7.94 -10.63 -3.85
N LEU A 189 -9.04 -9.98 -3.46
CA LEU A 189 -10.24 -9.83 -4.30
C LEU A 189 -10.13 -8.66 -5.27
N SER A 190 -9.51 -7.56 -4.86
CA SER A 190 -9.33 -6.36 -5.66
C SER A 190 -8.02 -6.37 -6.44
N THR A 191 -8.04 -5.88 -7.68
CA THR A 191 -6.83 -5.57 -8.47
C THR A 191 -6.09 -4.33 -7.95
N ASN A 192 -6.80 -3.45 -7.24
CA ASN A 192 -6.20 -2.37 -6.47
C ASN A 192 -5.93 -2.89 -5.05
N ASN A 193 -4.67 -3.11 -4.73
CA ASN A 193 -4.24 -3.59 -3.42
C ASN A 193 -3.85 -2.48 -2.43
N LEU A 194 -4.09 -1.20 -2.77
CA LEU A 194 -4.00 -0.11 -1.81
C LEU A 194 -5.15 -0.19 -0.80
N PRO A 195 -4.88 -0.18 0.51
CA PRO A 195 -5.92 -0.13 1.53
C PRO A 195 -6.46 1.29 1.68
N GLY A 196 -7.60 1.41 2.39
CA GLY A 196 -8.21 2.71 2.71
C GLY A 196 -9.46 3.00 1.89
N GLY A 197 -9.94 2.07 1.08
CA GLY A 197 -11.14 2.24 0.25
C GLY A 197 -10.93 3.31 -0.81
N ASP A 198 -11.79 4.33 -0.83
CA ASP A 198 -11.66 5.47 -1.76
C ASP A 198 -10.60 6.49 -1.30
N ALA A 199 -10.15 6.44 -0.03
CA ALA A 199 -9.08 7.28 0.47
C ALA A 199 -7.70 6.67 0.17
N GLN A 200 -6.72 7.55 -0.08
CA GLN A 200 -5.33 7.11 -0.17
C GLN A 200 -4.79 6.76 1.23
N PRO A 201 -3.96 5.70 1.38
CA PRO A 201 -3.45 5.28 2.67
C PRO A 201 -2.43 6.25 3.29
N ILE A 202 -2.01 7.25 2.56
CA ILE A 202 -1.14 8.35 3.00
C ILE A 202 -1.42 9.60 2.16
N SER A 203 -1.23 10.79 2.73
CA SER A 203 -1.29 12.05 1.96
C SER A 203 -0.13 12.15 0.98
N LEU A 204 -0.41 12.60 -0.24
CA LEU A 204 0.63 12.82 -1.25
C LEU A 204 1.64 13.90 -0.81
N ASP A 205 1.20 14.91 -0.05
CA ASP A 205 2.08 15.99 0.46
C ASP A 205 3.04 15.51 1.55
N ALA A 206 2.80 14.33 2.12
CA ALA A 206 3.70 13.69 3.05
C ALA A 206 4.81 12.87 2.38
N ILE A 207 4.72 12.62 1.07
CA ILE A 207 5.68 11.79 0.32
C ILE A 207 6.82 12.66 -0.22
N ASP A 208 8.04 12.18 -0.07
CA ASP A 208 9.27 12.76 -0.62
C ASP A 208 9.60 12.18 -2.00
N GLU A 209 9.59 10.85 -2.12
CA GLU A 209 9.91 10.15 -3.36
C GLU A 209 9.16 8.82 -3.48
N ILE A 210 8.85 8.42 -4.72
CA ILE A 210 8.28 7.11 -5.06
C ILE A 210 9.23 6.40 -6.01
N SER A 211 9.50 5.11 -5.75
CA SER A 211 10.29 4.24 -6.62
C SER A 211 9.45 3.02 -7.04
N VAL A 212 9.36 2.77 -8.33
CA VAL A 212 8.66 1.62 -8.93
C VAL A 212 9.69 0.68 -9.53
N ASN A 213 9.80 -0.52 -8.98
CA ASN A 213 10.77 -1.54 -9.40
C ASN A 213 10.04 -2.76 -9.94
N VAL A 214 10.25 -3.11 -11.21
CA VAL A 214 9.57 -4.25 -11.86
C VAL A 214 10.41 -5.52 -11.79
N SER A 215 11.70 -5.42 -12.02
CA SER A 215 12.64 -6.57 -12.00
C SER A 215 13.96 -6.15 -11.34
N PRO A 216 13.96 -5.86 -10.02
CA PRO A 216 15.21 -5.48 -9.33
C PRO A 216 16.16 -6.66 -9.25
N TYR A 217 17.45 -6.40 -9.47
CA TYR A 217 18.48 -7.46 -9.37
C TYR A 217 18.84 -7.77 -7.91
N SER A 218 18.55 -6.86 -6.98
CA SER A 218 18.84 -7.07 -5.57
C SER A 218 17.92 -8.12 -4.93
N VAL A 219 18.50 -9.03 -4.16
CA VAL A 219 17.81 -10.05 -3.38
C VAL A 219 17.09 -9.49 -2.14
N THR A 220 17.31 -8.20 -1.82
CA THR A 220 16.60 -7.52 -0.73
C THR A 220 15.12 -7.31 -1.03
N TYR A 221 14.72 -7.25 -2.29
CA TYR A 221 13.32 -7.14 -2.68
C TYR A 221 12.62 -8.49 -2.65
N SER A 222 11.40 -8.54 -2.08
CA SER A 222 10.57 -9.75 -1.97
C SER A 222 9.08 -9.44 -1.99
N ASN A 223 8.26 -10.47 -1.88
CA ASN A 223 6.80 -10.40 -1.73
C ASN A 223 6.07 -9.78 -2.93
N PHE A 224 6.57 -9.89 -4.15
CA PHE A 224 5.89 -9.45 -5.36
C PHE A 224 6.29 -10.28 -6.58
N THR A 225 5.39 -10.30 -7.58
CA THR A 225 5.65 -10.82 -8.94
C THR A 225 5.17 -9.85 -10.02
N GLY A 226 4.60 -8.72 -9.63
CA GLY A 226 4.30 -7.54 -10.44
C GLY A 226 5.38 -6.48 -10.25
N ALA A 227 5.09 -5.44 -9.47
CA ALA A 227 6.04 -4.39 -9.12
C ALA A 227 6.24 -4.26 -7.60
N SER A 228 7.42 -3.81 -7.19
CA SER A 228 7.67 -3.27 -5.85
C SER A 228 7.61 -1.75 -5.91
N ILE A 229 6.58 -1.18 -5.30
CA ILE A 229 6.34 0.26 -5.22
C ILE A 229 6.74 0.72 -3.82
N ASN A 230 7.79 1.54 -3.72
CA ASN A 230 8.30 2.01 -2.45
C ASN A 230 8.18 3.53 -2.41
N ALA A 231 7.55 4.05 -1.38
CA ALA A 231 7.49 5.48 -1.09
C ALA A 231 8.27 5.77 0.19
N VAL A 232 8.91 6.93 0.23
CA VAL A 232 9.50 7.48 1.45
C VAL A 232 8.85 8.79 1.81
N THR A 233 8.70 9.04 3.11
CA THR A 233 8.04 10.24 3.61
C THR A 233 9.03 11.38 3.82
N LYS A 234 8.53 12.61 3.72
CA LYS A 234 9.26 13.84 4.06
C LYS A 234 9.75 13.80 5.51
N SER A 235 10.83 14.48 5.77
CA SER A 235 11.43 14.63 7.10
C SER A 235 11.65 16.10 7.46
N GLY A 236 11.80 16.38 8.76
CA GLY A 236 12.19 17.71 9.22
C GLY A 236 13.61 18.05 8.84
N THR A 237 13.88 19.36 8.78
CA THR A 237 15.20 19.94 8.47
C THR A 237 15.63 20.93 9.55
N ASN A 238 16.78 21.60 9.39
CA ASN A 238 17.23 22.65 10.30
C ASN A 238 16.41 23.95 10.24
N GLU A 239 15.53 24.05 9.26
CA GLU A 239 14.62 25.17 9.07
C GLU A 239 13.19 24.73 9.40
N LEU A 240 12.45 25.64 10.01
CA LEU A 240 11.00 25.48 10.16
C LEU A 240 10.37 25.66 8.77
N LYS A 241 9.75 24.59 8.25
CA LYS A 241 9.01 24.59 7.00
C LYS A 241 7.61 24.03 7.21
N GLY A 242 6.65 24.68 6.62
CA GLY A 242 5.26 24.22 6.68
C GLY A 242 4.44 24.73 5.52
N THR A 243 3.40 24.01 5.20
CA THR A 243 2.43 24.38 4.18
C THR A 243 1.02 24.20 4.74
N VAL A 244 0.11 25.06 4.34
CA VAL A 244 -1.33 24.87 4.49
C VAL A 244 -1.92 24.90 3.10
N TYR A 245 -2.74 23.93 2.77
CA TYR A 245 -3.29 23.81 1.43
C TYR A 245 -4.77 23.41 1.46
N THR A 246 -5.47 23.79 0.42
CA THR A 246 -6.85 23.34 0.17
C THR A 246 -7.05 23.04 -1.30
N TYR A 247 -7.80 21.99 -1.58
CA TYR A 247 -8.27 21.65 -2.91
C TYR A 247 -9.78 21.65 -2.88
N GLN A 248 -10.38 22.44 -3.74
CA GLN A 248 -11.83 22.60 -3.81
C GLN A 248 -12.32 22.27 -5.21
N LYS A 249 -13.33 21.43 -5.29
CA LYS A 249 -14.05 21.13 -6.52
C LYS A 249 -15.54 21.45 -6.30
N PRO A 250 -15.90 22.73 -6.37
CA PRO A 250 -17.29 23.13 -6.21
C PRO A 250 -18.10 22.71 -7.44
N LYS A 251 -19.40 22.50 -7.26
CA LYS A 251 -20.34 22.11 -8.34
C LYS A 251 -20.24 22.96 -9.60
N ASN A 252 -19.94 24.25 -9.46
CA ASN A 252 -19.86 25.20 -10.57
C ASN A 252 -18.63 24.99 -11.50
N PHE A 253 -17.64 24.19 -11.08
CA PHE A 253 -16.47 23.85 -11.87
C PHE A 253 -16.62 22.51 -12.62
N ILE A 254 -17.77 21.85 -12.46
CA ILE A 254 -18.08 20.60 -13.16
C ILE A 254 -18.88 20.94 -14.41
N GLY A 255 -18.48 20.38 -15.55
CA GLY A 255 -19.20 20.52 -16.81
C GLY A 255 -20.63 19.99 -16.69
N LYS A 256 -21.60 20.71 -17.20
CA LYS A 256 -23.03 20.35 -17.15
C LYS A 256 -23.47 19.50 -18.33
N SER A 257 -22.68 19.42 -19.39
CA SER A 257 -22.98 18.62 -20.56
C SER A 257 -21.73 17.95 -21.14
N ILE A 258 -21.91 16.84 -21.82
CA ILE A 258 -20.90 16.11 -22.59
C ILE A 258 -21.50 15.86 -23.98
N ASN A 259 -20.86 16.38 -25.04
CA ASN A 259 -21.37 16.28 -26.43
C ASN A 259 -22.85 16.72 -26.54
N ASP A 260 -23.19 17.88 -25.97
CA ASP A 260 -24.54 18.46 -25.94
C ASP A 260 -25.60 17.63 -25.18
N VAL A 261 -25.19 16.59 -24.45
CA VAL A 261 -26.07 15.83 -23.55
C VAL A 261 -25.84 16.30 -22.12
N ASP A 262 -26.90 16.73 -21.45
CA ASP A 262 -26.84 17.17 -20.06
C ASP A 262 -26.44 16.04 -19.12
N VAL A 263 -25.52 16.32 -18.19
CA VAL A 263 -25.12 15.40 -17.13
C VAL A 263 -26.09 15.58 -15.95
N PRO A 264 -26.83 14.54 -15.57
CA PRO A 264 -27.84 14.66 -14.51
C PRO A 264 -27.18 14.90 -13.14
N ASN A 265 -27.85 15.67 -12.29
CA ASN A 265 -27.48 15.92 -10.88
C ASN A 265 -26.04 16.38 -10.63
N VAL A 266 -25.45 17.14 -11.55
CA VAL A 266 -24.12 17.74 -11.41
C VAL A 266 -23.99 18.56 -10.12
N GLU A 267 -25.11 19.08 -9.61
CA GLU A 267 -25.15 19.91 -8.41
C GLU A 267 -24.77 19.18 -7.12
N SER A 268 -24.90 17.85 -7.09
CA SER A 268 -24.49 17.01 -5.96
C SER A 268 -22.98 16.76 -5.91
N TYR A 269 -22.26 16.96 -7.01
CA TYR A 269 -20.82 16.77 -7.02
C TYR A 269 -20.10 17.94 -6.35
N LYS A 270 -19.46 17.68 -5.25
CA LYS A 270 -18.52 18.61 -4.60
C LYS A 270 -17.43 17.81 -3.88
N SER A 271 -16.24 18.38 -3.80
CA SER A 271 -15.16 17.86 -2.97
C SER A 271 -14.39 19.01 -2.34
N SER A 272 -13.99 18.82 -1.09
CA SER A 272 -13.20 19.75 -0.31
C SER A 272 -12.13 19.00 0.45
N LEU A 273 -10.88 19.37 0.24
CA LEU A 273 -9.73 18.84 0.93
C LEU A 273 -9.00 19.98 1.61
N TYR A 274 -8.64 19.78 2.88
CA TYR A 274 -7.83 20.69 3.69
C TYR A 274 -6.67 19.92 4.28
N GLY A 275 -5.48 20.47 4.20
CA GLY A 275 -4.30 19.81 4.72
C GLY A 275 -3.22 20.78 5.17
N PHE A 276 -2.29 20.24 5.95
CA PHE A 276 -1.10 20.95 6.37
C PHE A 276 0.10 20.01 6.45
N THR A 277 1.28 20.59 6.31
CA THR A 277 2.54 19.95 6.65
C THR A 277 3.33 20.86 7.57
N LEU A 278 4.11 20.29 8.48
CA LEU A 278 5.01 21.02 9.37
C LEU A 278 6.24 20.18 9.65
N GLY A 279 7.41 20.72 9.34
CA GLY A 279 8.71 20.10 9.63
C GLY A 279 9.66 21.09 10.28
N ALA A 280 10.37 20.66 11.33
CA ALA A 280 11.32 21.51 12.04
C ALA A 280 12.37 20.69 12.81
N PRO A 281 13.48 21.32 13.24
CA PRO A 281 14.37 20.71 14.20
C PRO A 281 13.82 20.85 15.62
N ILE A 282 13.80 19.76 16.38
CA ILE A 282 13.71 19.83 17.84
C ILE A 282 15.09 20.21 18.39
N ILE A 283 16.14 19.61 17.82
CA ILE A 283 17.53 19.93 18.09
C ILE A 283 18.25 20.03 16.74
N LYS A 284 18.79 21.21 16.40
CA LYS A 284 19.50 21.44 15.14
C LYS A 284 20.59 20.40 14.89
N ASN A 285 20.68 19.91 13.65
CA ASN A 285 21.59 18.86 13.16
C ASN A 285 21.41 17.49 13.83
N LYS A 286 20.47 17.34 14.79
CA LYS A 286 20.40 16.13 15.62
C LYS A 286 19.02 15.47 15.65
N LEU A 287 17.96 16.23 15.91
CA LEU A 287 16.62 15.68 16.11
C LEU A 287 15.59 16.53 15.37
N PHE A 288 14.82 15.89 14.50
CA PHE A 288 13.86 16.53 13.63
C PHE A 288 12.52 15.86 13.73
N PHE A 289 11.45 16.62 13.51
CA PHE A 289 10.12 16.08 13.33
C PHE A 289 9.50 16.57 12.02
N PHE A 290 8.56 15.78 11.50
CA PHE A 290 7.67 16.16 10.43
C PHE A 290 6.28 15.62 10.73
N VAL A 291 5.24 16.45 10.50
CA VAL A 291 3.83 16.09 10.69
C VAL A 291 3.04 16.53 9.46
N ASN A 292 2.11 15.70 9.04
CA ASN A 292 1.11 16.02 8.02
C ASN A 292 -0.27 15.62 8.52
N GLY A 293 -1.26 16.48 8.31
CA GLY A 293 -2.67 16.20 8.54
C GLY A 293 -3.50 16.58 7.32
N GLU A 294 -4.51 15.77 7.00
CA GLU A 294 -5.41 15.99 5.87
C GLU A 294 -6.83 15.57 6.21
N LEU A 295 -7.81 16.40 5.83
CA LEU A 295 -9.24 16.14 5.93
C LEU A 295 -9.86 16.28 4.55
N GLU A 296 -10.64 15.31 4.13
CA GLU A 296 -11.34 15.34 2.85
C GLU A 296 -12.81 14.96 3.04
N ASN A 297 -13.68 15.78 2.46
CA ASN A 297 -15.11 15.52 2.38
C ASN A 297 -15.56 15.68 0.94
N SER A 298 -16.26 14.68 0.42
CA SER A 298 -16.86 14.75 -0.91
C SER A 298 -18.30 14.24 -0.90
N THR A 299 -19.10 14.75 -1.82
CA THR A 299 -20.43 14.22 -2.13
C THR A 299 -20.54 13.96 -3.62
N SER A 300 -21.32 12.95 -3.95
CA SER A 300 -21.69 12.60 -5.32
C SER A 300 -23.17 12.23 -5.37
N PRO A 301 -23.80 12.26 -6.55
CA PRO A 301 -25.17 11.79 -6.67
C PRO A 301 -25.30 10.37 -6.14
N GLY A 302 -26.35 10.11 -5.38
CA GLY A 302 -26.78 8.78 -5.04
C GLY A 302 -27.41 8.06 -6.23
N ILE A 303 -28.37 7.19 -5.98
CA ILE A 303 -29.14 6.51 -7.01
C ILE A 303 -30.10 7.52 -7.64
N LEU A 304 -30.05 7.72 -8.96
CA LEU A 304 -30.78 8.77 -9.67
C LEU A 304 -32.28 8.49 -9.87
N TRP A 305 -32.75 7.31 -9.52
CA TRP A 305 -34.15 6.92 -9.68
C TRP A 305 -35.06 7.61 -8.67
N THR A 306 -36.25 8.01 -9.13
CA THR A 306 -37.36 8.55 -8.33
C THR A 306 -38.61 7.69 -8.53
N PRO A 307 -39.53 7.64 -7.53
CA PRO A 307 -40.77 6.91 -7.67
C PRO A 307 -41.77 7.65 -8.56
N SER A 308 -42.70 6.90 -9.16
CA SER A 308 -43.83 7.47 -9.91
C SER A 308 -44.74 8.30 -9.01
N GLN A 309 -45.18 9.45 -9.50
CA GLN A 309 -46.21 10.28 -8.84
C GLN A 309 -47.65 9.81 -9.18
N GLU A 310 -47.79 8.93 -10.18
CA GLU A 310 -49.05 8.44 -10.69
C GLU A 310 -49.27 6.97 -10.33
N GLU A 311 -50.50 6.60 -9.98
CA GLU A 311 -50.90 5.22 -9.77
C GLU A 311 -50.86 4.44 -11.09
N GLY A 312 -50.24 3.23 -11.08
CA GLY A 312 -50.12 2.39 -12.27
C GLY A 312 -49.15 2.91 -13.34
N GLY A 313 -48.29 3.89 -12.99
CA GLY A 313 -47.26 4.38 -13.91
C GLY A 313 -46.34 3.25 -14.42
N SER A 314 -45.98 3.30 -15.70
CA SER A 314 -45.13 2.29 -16.35
C SER A 314 -43.63 2.45 -16.03
N GLY A 315 -43.26 3.56 -15.43
CA GLY A 315 -41.87 3.98 -15.27
C GLY A 315 -41.27 4.58 -16.55
N ASP A 316 -40.14 5.28 -16.39
CA ASP A 316 -39.44 5.95 -17.50
C ASP A 316 -37.92 5.85 -17.31
N ASN A 317 -37.27 5.13 -18.22
CA ASN A 317 -35.81 4.96 -18.21
C ASN A 317 -35.04 6.24 -18.53
N GLN A 318 -35.61 7.12 -19.38
CA GLN A 318 -34.92 8.35 -19.79
C GLN A 318 -34.88 9.35 -18.64
N ASN A 319 -35.98 9.46 -17.89
CA ASN A 319 -36.12 10.39 -16.77
C ASN A 319 -35.84 9.73 -15.43
N HIS A 320 -35.36 8.48 -15.39
CA HIS A 320 -35.08 7.72 -14.18
C HIS A 320 -36.28 7.65 -13.22
N ILE A 321 -37.49 7.40 -13.75
CA ILE A 321 -38.70 7.26 -12.97
C ILE A 321 -39.04 5.77 -12.85
N SER A 322 -39.13 5.27 -11.62
CA SER A 322 -39.61 3.90 -11.34
C SER A 322 -41.13 3.81 -11.49
N ARG A 323 -41.65 2.64 -11.89
CA ARG A 323 -43.08 2.37 -11.83
C ARG A 323 -43.63 2.32 -10.40
N THR A 324 -42.77 2.28 -9.37
CA THR A 324 -43.22 2.21 -7.97
C THR A 324 -43.89 3.52 -7.57
N TRP A 325 -45.16 3.42 -7.15
CA TRP A 325 -45.94 4.59 -6.78
C TRP A 325 -45.53 5.14 -5.41
N ILE A 326 -45.33 6.45 -5.31
CA ILE A 326 -44.86 7.11 -4.08
C ILE A 326 -45.82 6.90 -2.89
N LYS A 327 -47.15 6.78 -3.13
CA LYS A 327 -48.11 6.50 -2.07
C LYS A 327 -48.00 5.08 -1.53
N ASP A 328 -47.69 4.10 -2.40
CA ASP A 328 -47.44 2.72 -1.97
C ASP A 328 -46.19 2.67 -1.05
N LEU A 329 -45.13 3.39 -1.44
CA LEU A 329 -43.94 3.53 -0.59
C LEU A 329 -44.25 4.18 0.74
N LYS A 330 -45.04 5.27 0.75
CA LYS A 330 -45.47 5.93 1.98
C LYS A 330 -46.28 4.98 2.87
N THR A 331 -47.20 4.23 2.30
CA THR A 331 -48.03 3.24 3.01
C THR A 331 -47.17 2.20 3.72
N ILE A 332 -46.17 1.66 3.05
CA ILE A 332 -45.24 0.69 3.64
C ILE A 332 -44.35 1.34 4.68
N SER A 333 -43.87 2.57 4.45
CA SER A 333 -43.06 3.32 5.43
C SER A 333 -43.83 3.54 6.74
N ASP A 334 -45.08 4.00 6.63
CA ASP A 334 -45.93 4.23 7.81
C ASP A 334 -46.22 2.91 8.55
N PHE A 335 -46.56 1.85 7.79
CA PHE A 335 -46.86 0.53 8.35
C PHE A 335 -45.66 -0.06 9.15
N VAL A 336 -44.43 -0.02 8.59
CA VAL A 336 -43.27 -0.59 9.31
C VAL A 336 -42.83 0.26 10.49
N LYS A 337 -43.06 1.59 10.44
CA LYS A 337 -42.84 2.48 11.59
C LYS A 337 -43.82 2.18 12.72
N ASP A 338 -45.08 2.06 12.40
CA ASP A 338 -46.14 1.84 13.41
C ASP A 338 -46.07 0.43 13.99
N LYS A 339 -45.88 -0.59 13.16
CA LYS A 339 -45.91 -2.00 13.59
C LYS A 339 -44.63 -2.50 14.20
N TYR A 340 -43.47 -2.08 13.66
CA TYR A 340 -42.15 -2.61 14.01
C TYR A 340 -41.22 -1.58 14.63
N GLY A 341 -41.57 -0.29 14.63
CA GLY A 341 -40.70 0.79 15.09
C GLY A 341 -39.49 1.02 14.16
N TYR A 342 -39.53 0.50 12.93
CA TYR A 342 -38.43 0.59 11.98
C TYR A 342 -38.61 1.74 11.00
N ASP A 343 -37.64 2.65 10.90
CA ASP A 343 -37.60 3.68 9.88
C ASP A 343 -36.86 3.17 8.63
N PRO A 344 -37.52 2.97 7.48
CA PRO A 344 -36.86 2.52 6.26
C PRO A 344 -36.07 3.61 5.54
N GLY A 345 -36.11 4.86 6.01
CA GLY A 345 -35.42 6.02 5.41
C GLY A 345 -36.24 6.69 4.29
N SER A 346 -35.56 7.48 3.47
CA SER A 346 -36.16 8.24 2.37
C SER A 346 -36.81 7.30 1.32
N TYR A 347 -37.94 7.75 0.78
CA TYR A 347 -38.69 7.00 -0.25
C TYR A 347 -39.17 7.85 -1.43
N ASP A 348 -38.86 9.14 -1.44
CA ASP A 348 -39.17 10.07 -2.54
C ASP A 348 -37.99 10.27 -3.50
N LYS A 349 -36.79 10.14 -2.96
CA LYS A 349 -35.50 10.16 -3.69
C LYS A 349 -34.43 9.51 -2.85
N PHE A 350 -33.33 9.13 -3.46
CA PHE A 350 -32.13 8.71 -2.73
C PHE A 350 -31.32 9.93 -2.29
N ASP A 351 -30.69 9.81 -1.13
CA ASP A 351 -29.75 10.80 -0.63
C ASP A 351 -28.46 10.79 -1.46
N ASP A 352 -27.77 11.92 -1.52
CA ASP A 352 -26.44 11.99 -2.07
C ASP A 352 -25.47 11.10 -1.27
N PHE A 353 -24.52 10.49 -1.95
CA PHE A 353 -23.49 9.70 -1.30
C PHE A 353 -22.39 10.60 -0.74
N GLU A 354 -22.04 10.36 0.50
CA GLU A 354 -20.96 11.05 1.20
C GLU A 354 -19.72 10.17 1.28
N SER A 355 -18.53 10.79 1.11
CA SER A 355 -17.25 10.21 1.45
C SER A 355 -16.49 11.18 2.34
N LYS A 356 -16.02 10.69 3.48
CA LYS A 356 -15.27 11.46 4.48
C LYS A 356 -14.02 10.70 4.86
N ASN A 357 -12.88 11.36 4.81
CA ASN A 357 -11.65 10.76 5.30
C ASN A 357 -10.76 11.78 6.02
N TRP A 358 -9.95 11.28 6.93
CA TRP A 358 -8.88 12.02 7.55
C TRP A 358 -7.62 11.19 7.61
N LYS A 359 -6.48 11.87 7.53
CA LYS A 359 -5.15 11.27 7.53
C LYS A 359 -4.26 12.02 8.49
N LEU A 360 -3.44 11.31 9.22
CA LEU A 360 -2.40 11.87 10.08
C LEU A 360 -1.12 11.08 9.91
N MET A 361 -0.02 11.78 9.68
CA MET A 361 1.31 11.19 9.65
C MET A 361 2.26 12.00 10.53
N ALA A 362 3.10 11.31 11.30
CA ALA A 362 4.16 11.90 12.10
C ALA A 362 5.45 11.11 11.90
N ARG A 363 6.55 11.82 11.75
CA ARG A 363 7.90 11.24 11.61
C ARG A 363 8.88 11.95 12.53
N LEU A 364 9.77 11.17 13.10
CA LEU A 364 10.87 11.63 13.94
C LEU A 364 12.18 11.07 13.38
N ASP A 365 13.16 11.93 13.13
CA ASP A 365 14.48 11.54 12.65
C ASP A 365 15.54 11.99 13.67
N TRP A 366 16.31 11.04 14.19
CA TRP A 366 17.31 11.27 15.22
C TRP A 366 18.71 10.82 14.80
N ASN A 367 19.61 11.77 14.62
CA ASN A 367 21.05 11.52 14.54
C ASN A 367 21.57 11.28 15.96
N ILE A 368 21.50 10.03 16.46
CA ILE A 368 21.89 9.67 17.83
C ILE A 368 23.33 10.08 18.06
N ASN A 369 24.23 9.68 17.13
CA ASN A 369 25.62 10.05 17.06
C ASN A 369 26.12 9.98 15.60
N LYS A 370 27.44 10.03 15.38
CA LYS A 370 28.05 9.95 14.04
C LYS A 370 27.79 8.60 13.34
N SER A 371 27.62 7.52 14.13
CA SER A 371 27.47 6.15 13.62
C SER A 371 26.02 5.68 13.57
N HIS A 372 25.12 6.20 14.40
CA HIS A 372 23.76 5.69 14.53
C HIS A 372 22.71 6.76 14.22
N LYS A 373 21.78 6.43 13.33
CA LYS A 373 20.66 7.26 12.94
C LYS A 373 19.36 6.45 13.06
N LEU A 374 18.36 7.01 13.73
CA LEU A 374 17.05 6.40 13.95
C LEU A 374 15.98 7.24 13.27
N SER A 375 15.09 6.58 12.53
CA SER A 375 13.87 7.17 12.01
C SER A 375 12.66 6.41 12.55
N LEU A 376 11.67 7.12 13.06
CA LEU A 376 10.39 6.57 13.52
C LEU A 376 9.26 7.24 12.74
N ARG A 377 8.29 6.46 12.27
CA ARG A 377 7.11 6.97 11.58
C ARG A 377 5.84 6.31 12.12
N PHE A 378 4.82 7.13 12.29
CA PHE A 378 3.43 6.76 12.52
C PHE A 378 2.57 7.31 11.38
N ASN A 379 1.63 6.53 10.87
CA ASN A 379 0.64 6.96 9.89
C ASN A 379 -0.69 6.31 10.19
N THR A 380 -1.78 7.08 10.10
CA THR A 380 -3.13 6.54 10.22
C THR A 380 -4.09 7.26 9.29
N VAL A 381 -5.03 6.49 8.74
CA VAL A 381 -6.11 6.94 7.87
C VAL A 381 -7.39 6.29 8.30
N LYS A 382 -8.46 7.06 8.39
CA LYS A 382 -9.82 6.55 8.50
C LYS A 382 -10.66 7.14 7.38
N SER A 383 -11.36 6.29 6.65
CA SER A 383 -12.30 6.70 5.63
C SER A 383 -13.66 6.05 5.83
N GLU A 384 -14.70 6.78 5.49
CA GLU A 384 -16.09 6.32 5.47
C GLU A 384 -16.74 6.81 4.17
N ASN A 385 -17.37 5.90 3.44
CA ASN A 385 -18.05 6.24 2.20
C ASN A 385 -19.34 5.44 2.02
N ASP A 386 -20.31 6.08 1.39
CA ASP A 386 -21.62 5.50 1.09
C ASP A 386 -21.56 4.62 -0.16
N ALA A 387 -22.42 3.62 -0.19
CA ALA A 387 -22.59 2.70 -1.30
C ALA A 387 -24.06 2.33 -1.53
N SER A 388 -24.40 2.10 -2.79
CA SER A 388 -25.75 1.68 -3.17
C SER A 388 -26.05 0.24 -2.77
N ILE A 389 -27.28 -0.01 -2.40
CA ILE A 389 -27.80 -1.37 -2.20
C ILE A 389 -27.45 -2.27 -3.37
N SER A 390 -27.11 -3.54 -3.09
CA SER A 390 -26.92 -4.54 -4.14
C SER A 390 -28.23 -4.77 -4.92
N SER A 391 -28.19 -4.49 -6.23
CA SER A 391 -29.36 -4.60 -7.08
C SER A 391 -29.80 -6.05 -7.36
N THR A 392 -28.87 -7.02 -7.24
CA THR A 392 -29.09 -8.40 -7.76
C THR A 392 -28.87 -9.50 -6.72
N SER A 393 -28.62 -9.18 -5.46
CA SER A 393 -28.34 -10.19 -4.42
C SER A 393 -29.61 -10.98 -4.04
N SER A 394 -29.47 -12.28 -3.84
CA SER A 394 -30.51 -13.17 -3.33
C SER A 394 -29.91 -14.25 -2.44
N VAL A 395 -30.68 -14.81 -1.51
CA VAL A 395 -30.21 -15.84 -0.57
C VAL A 395 -30.09 -17.22 -1.23
N ILE A 396 -30.89 -17.54 -2.23
CA ILE A 396 -31.04 -18.91 -2.76
C ILE A 396 -30.65 -19.03 -4.22
N THR A 397 -30.92 -18.03 -5.05
CA THR A 397 -30.62 -18.07 -6.49
C THR A 397 -30.05 -16.75 -6.97
N LYS A 398 -29.38 -16.74 -8.12
CA LYS A 398 -29.11 -15.51 -8.84
C LYS A 398 -30.47 -14.91 -9.21
N ALA A 399 -31.02 -14.05 -8.35
CA ALA A 399 -32.25 -13.35 -8.69
C ALA A 399 -31.90 -12.24 -9.69
N ASN A 400 -32.64 -12.18 -10.79
CA ASN A 400 -32.67 -11.01 -11.66
C ASN A 400 -33.57 -9.93 -11.04
N SER A 401 -33.45 -9.70 -9.74
CA SER A 401 -34.21 -8.65 -9.07
C SER A 401 -33.40 -7.37 -9.15
N ASN A 402 -33.93 -6.39 -9.83
CA ASN A 402 -33.38 -5.05 -9.85
C ASN A 402 -34.11 -4.24 -8.77
N ARG A 403 -33.44 -3.91 -7.67
CA ARG A 403 -34.02 -3.22 -6.52
C ARG A 403 -34.23 -1.73 -6.73
N TYR A 404 -33.57 -1.15 -7.71
CA TYR A 404 -33.80 0.21 -8.16
C TYR A 404 -33.65 0.27 -9.69
N GLY A 405 -34.59 0.94 -10.31
CA GLY A 405 -34.68 1.00 -11.77
C GLY A 405 -36.12 1.27 -12.22
N VAL A 406 -36.42 1.05 -13.48
CA VAL A 406 -37.75 1.27 -14.04
C VAL A 406 -38.83 0.44 -13.36
N ASP A 407 -38.53 -0.79 -12.93
CA ASP A 407 -39.48 -1.70 -12.31
C ASP A 407 -39.60 -1.59 -10.78
N ALA A 408 -38.57 -1.06 -10.08
CA ALA A 408 -38.55 -1.10 -8.63
C ALA A 408 -37.88 0.13 -8.00
N PHE A 409 -38.20 0.40 -6.74
CA PHE A 409 -37.61 1.42 -5.90
C PHE A 409 -37.22 0.87 -4.53
N ALA A 410 -36.06 1.24 -4.01
CA ALA A 410 -35.61 0.86 -2.68
C ALA A 410 -35.68 2.04 -1.72
N PHE A 411 -35.92 1.78 -0.44
CA PHE A 411 -35.85 2.78 0.61
C PHE A 411 -34.39 3.19 0.92
N GLY A 412 -34.19 4.42 1.36
CA GLY A 412 -32.86 5.00 1.57
C GLY A 412 -31.98 4.22 2.54
N ASN A 413 -32.56 3.69 3.65
CA ASN A 413 -31.82 2.91 4.64
C ASN A 413 -31.46 1.48 4.19
N SER A 414 -31.88 1.07 2.97
CA SER A 414 -31.37 -0.15 2.34
C SER A 414 -30.00 0.03 1.68
N ASN A 415 -29.52 1.26 1.54
CA ASN A 415 -28.12 1.55 1.17
C ASN A 415 -27.19 1.20 2.34
N TYR A 416 -25.89 1.15 2.07
CA TYR A 416 -24.88 0.81 3.06
C TYR A 416 -23.66 1.73 2.93
N GLY A 417 -22.61 1.46 3.66
CA GLY A 417 -21.35 2.16 3.56
C GLY A 417 -20.17 1.26 3.81
N PHE A 418 -18.98 1.81 3.57
CA PHE A 418 -17.71 1.23 3.93
C PHE A 418 -17.04 2.08 5.00
N ARG A 419 -16.32 1.42 5.90
CA ARG A 419 -15.38 2.03 6.83
C ARG A 419 -14.04 1.33 6.70
N ASN A 420 -13.02 2.09 6.34
CA ASN A 420 -11.67 1.59 6.17
C ASN A 420 -10.73 2.30 7.17
N ILE A 421 -9.89 1.52 7.84
CA ILE A 421 -8.88 2.03 8.78
C ILE A 421 -7.54 1.44 8.37
N VAL A 422 -6.54 2.31 8.27
CA VAL A 422 -5.16 1.92 8.02
C VAL A 422 -4.29 2.59 9.06
N THR A 423 -3.54 1.82 9.81
CA THR A 423 -2.55 2.35 10.77
C THR A 423 -1.22 1.64 10.55
N SER A 424 -0.14 2.39 10.40
CA SER A 424 1.18 1.79 10.23
C SER A 424 2.25 2.50 11.06
N LEU A 425 3.19 1.71 11.55
CA LEU A 425 4.36 2.11 12.30
C LEU A 425 5.60 1.60 11.58
N SER A 426 6.66 2.39 11.51
CA SER A 426 7.99 1.92 11.13
C SER A 426 9.06 2.52 12.02
N GLY A 427 10.07 1.73 12.32
CA GLY A 427 11.28 2.15 13.02
C GLY A 427 12.50 1.63 12.26
N GLU A 428 13.36 2.53 11.80
CA GLU A 428 14.57 2.21 11.05
C GLU A 428 15.80 2.74 11.78
N LEU A 429 16.74 1.84 12.08
CA LEU A 429 18.04 2.17 12.66
C LEU A 429 19.15 1.87 11.65
N ASN A 430 19.82 2.91 11.19
CA ASN A 430 21.01 2.81 10.35
C ASN A 430 22.26 2.98 11.21
N SER A 431 23.17 2.00 11.17
CA SER A 431 24.39 1.94 12.00
C SER A 431 25.63 1.72 11.14
N ASN A 432 26.61 2.61 11.27
CA ASN A 432 27.92 2.47 10.66
C ASN A 432 28.90 2.00 11.74
N PHE A 433 29.20 0.69 11.78
CA PHE A 433 30.13 0.11 12.76
C PHE A 433 31.58 0.40 12.42
N SER A 434 31.91 0.51 11.13
CA SER A 434 33.20 0.92 10.61
C SER A 434 33.06 1.52 9.22
N SER A 435 34.16 1.97 8.62
CA SER A 435 34.17 2.40 7.20
C SER A 435 33.78 1.30 6.20
N SER A 436 33.91 0.03 6.61
CA SER A 436 33.62 -1.12 5.77
C SER A 436 32.41 -1.94 6.20
N VAL A 437 31.84 -1.72 7.39
CA VAL A 437 30.71 -2.52 7.90
C VAL A 437 29.57 -1.62 8.33
N GLN A 438 28.44 -1.80 7.73
CA GLN A 438 27.22 -1.04 7.98
C GLN A 438 26.06 -2.01 8.25
N ASN A 439 25.11 -1.55 9.06
CA ASN A 439 23.90 -2.30 9.37
C ASN A 439 22.67 -1.39 9.27
N LYS A 440 21.56 -1.98 8.84
CA LYS A 440 20.25 -1.35 8.78
C LYS A 440 19.22 -2.28 9.40
N LEU A 441 18.62 -1.93 10.51
CA LEU A 441 17.49 -2.62 11.14
C LEU A 441 16.21 -1.86 10.85
N LEU A 442 15.18 -2.57 10.38
CA LEU A 442 13.83 -2.04 10.14
C LEU A 442 12.80 -2.93 10.85
N VAL A 443 11.94 -2.33 11.64
CA VAL A 443 10.80 -2.98 12.30
C VAL A 443 9.54 -2.25 11.86
N THR A 444 8.53 -3.01 11.38
CA THR A 444 7.27 -2.41 10.94
C THR A 444 6.07 -3.14 11.49
N TYR A 445 4.98 -2.40 11.65
CA TYR A 445 3.66 -2.92 11.97
C TYR A 445 2.61 -2.19 11.15
N THR A 446 1.70 -2.93 10.51
CA THR A 446 0.56 -2.37 9.78
C THR A 446 -0.72 -3.07 10.21
N HIS A 447 -1.73 -2.28 10.53
CA HIS A 447 -3.10 -2.72 10.81
C HIS A 447 -4.02 -2.14 9.74
N ILE A 448 -4.77 -3.01 9.08
CA ILE A 448 -5.78 -2.66 8.07
C ILE A 448 -7.09 -3.29 8.50
N ARG A 449 -8.17 -2.51 8.53
CA ARG A 449 -9.52 -3.02 8.77
C ARG A 449 -10.48 -2.41 7.78
N ASP A 450 -11.16 -3.28 7.02
CA ASP A 450 -12.19 -2.94 6.05
C ASP A 450 -13.52 -3.53 6.53
N SER A 451 -14.47 -2.69 6.89
CA SER A 451 -15.78 -3.09 7.39
C SER A 451 -16.90 -2.40 6.63
N ARG A 452 -18.09 -2.99 6.67
CA ARG A 452 -19.29 -2.35 6.14
C ARG A 452 -20.15 -1.75 7.25
N THR A 453 -20.90 -0.70 6.91
CA THR A 453 -21.80 0.00 7.83
C THR A 453 -23.21 0.02 7.28
N THR A 454 -24.22 -0.17 8.15
CA THR A 454 -25.63 -0.03 7.81
C THR A 454 -26.07 1.42 7.94
N LYS A 455 -27.08 1.83 7.19
CA LYS A 455 -27.64 3.21 7.25
C LYS A 455 -28.72 3.38 8.31
N GLY A 456 -29.45 2.34 8.63
CA GLY A 456 -30.52 2.36 9.66
C GLY A 456 -30.34 1.25 10.69
N ASP A 457 -31.35 1.09 11.52
CA ASP A 457 -31.41 0.00 12.49
C ASP A 457 -31.48 -1.37 11.81
N ALA A 458 -31.11 -2.42 12.55
CA ALA A 458 -31.18 -3.79 12.05
C ALA A 458 -32.61 -4.21 11.76
N PHE A 459 -32.87 -4.56 10.50
CA PHE A 459 -34.17 -5.03 10.05
C PHE A 459 -33.99 -6.07 8.93
N PRO A 460 -34.84 -7.10 8.82
CA PRO A 460 -34.79 -8.03 7.71
C PRO A 460 -34.91 -7.30 6.37
N MET A 461 -34.16 -7.75 5.36
CA MET A 461 -34.41 -7.26 4.00
C MET A 461 -35.69 -7.86 3.45
N VAL A 462 -36.59 -6.99 3.00
CA VAL A 462 -37.88 -7.36 2.43
C VAL A 462 -37.97 -6.87 0.98
N ASP A 463 -38.11 -7.80 0.04
CA ASP A 463 -38.48 -7.53 -1.34
C ASP A 463 -39.97 -7.75 -1.51
N ILE A 464 -40.70 -6.74 -1.95
CA ILE A 464 -42.14 -6.80 -2.25
C ILE A 464 -42.31 -6.75 -3.77
N TYR A 465 -43.11 -7.69 -4.31
CA TYR A 465 -43.41 -7.82 -5.71
C TYR A 465 -44.77 -7.20 -6.00
N LYS A 466 -45.00 -6.87 -7.27
CA LYS A 466 -46.30 -6.51 -7.86
C LYS A 466 -46.31 -6.98 -9.29
N ASP A 467 -47.36 -7.68 -9.69
CA ASP A 467 -47.50 -8.26 -11.03
C ASP A 467 -46.35 -9.21 -11.42
N GLY A 468 -45.86 -9.99 -10.44
CA GLY A 468 -44.78 -10.95 -10.65
C GLY A 468 -43.37 -10.35 -10.79
N LYS A 469 -43.22 -9.04 -10.67
CA LYS A 469 -41.93 -8.32 -10.76
C LYS A 469 -41.59 -7.66 -9.44
N GLN A 470 -40.29 -7.43 -9.21
CA GLN A 470 -39.81 -6.58 -8.11
C GLN A 470 -40.50 -5.22 -8.18
N TYR A 471 -40.95 -4.71 -7.03
CA TYR A 471 -41.66 -3.45 -6.94
C TYR A 471 -41.01 -2.50 -5.90
N MET A 472 -40.74 -2.99 -4.69
CA MET A 472 -40.05 -2.22 -3.69
C MET A 472 -39.14 -3.09 -2.80
N THR A 473 -38.16 -2.45 -2.16
CA THR A 473 -37.23 -3.09 -1.23
C THR A 473 -37.02 -2.20 0.00
N LEU A 474 -37.07 -2.80 1.19
CA LEU A 474 -36.72 -2.17 2.45
C LEU A 474 -35.86 -3.10 3.31
N GLY A 475 -35.29 -2.54 4.38
CA GLY A 475 -34.46 -3.30 5.33
C GLY A 475 -32.97 -3.26 5.05
N THR A 476 -32.21 -3.92 5.90
CA THR A 476 -30.75 -3.91 5.87
C THR A 476 -30.20 -4.70 4.69
N GLU A 477 -29.23 -4.15 3.98
CA GLU A 477 -28.56 -4.79 2.85
C GLU A 477 -27.97 -6.16 3.25
N LEU A 478 -28.14 -7.19 2.38
CA LEU A 478 -27.90 -8.61 2.70
C LEU A 478 -26.47 -8.97 3.06
N PHE A 479 -25.49 -8.26 2.52
CA PHE A 479 -24.07 -8.58 2.66
C PHE A 479 -23.34 -7.68 3.67
N THR A 480 -24.04 -6.69 4.23
CA THR A 480 -23.42 -5.64 5.05
C THR A 480 -23.19 -6.05 6.50
N PRO A 481 -24.17 -6.65 7.21
CA PRO A 481 -23.95 -6.99 8.60
C PRO A 481 -22.83 -8.01 8.75
N PHE A 482 -21.96 -7.81 9.77
CA PHE A 482 -20.83 -8.70 10.07
C PHE A 482 -19.82 -8.89 8.91
N ASN A 483 -19.83 -8.03 7.89
CA ASN A 483 -18.82 -8.06 6.84
C ASN A 483 -17.62 -7.21 7.26
N ASP A 484 -16.58 -7.89 7.71
CA ASP A 484 -15.39 -7.29 8.32
C ASP A 484 -14.14 -8.07 7.93
N VAL A 485 -13.13 -7.36 7.48
CA VAL A 485 -11.82 -7.93 7.12
C VAL A 485 -10.75 -7.20 7.92
N GLU A 486 -9.93 -7.94 8.64
CA GLU A 486 -8.78 -7.42 9.36
C GLU A 486 -7.49 -8.06 8.87
N ASN A 487 -6.45 -7.25 8.70
CA ASN A 487 -5.11 -7.69 8.33
C ASN A 487 -4.08 -6.98 9.20
N ASN A 488 -3.30 -7.75 9.95
CA ASN A 488 -2.18 -7.27 10.77
C ASN A 488 -0.88 -7.84 10.23
N VAL A 489 0.03 -6.97 9.83
CA VAL A 489 1.35 -7.36 9.31
C VAL A 489 2.43 -6.82 10.26
N PHE A 490 3.17 -7.71 10.87
CA PHE A 490 4.38 -7.38 11.62
C PHE A 490 5.59 -7.88 10.86
N SER A 491 6.59 -7.02 10.64
CA SER A 491 7.84 -7.47 10.03
C SER A 491 9.06 -6.92 10.76
N VAL A 492 10.06 -7.74 10.79
CA VAL A 492 11.42 -7.38 11.21
C VAL A 492 12.35 -7.70 10.06
N THR A 493 13.21 -6.75 9.79
CA THR A 493 14.07 -6.83 8.61
C THR A 493 15.42 -6.17 8.96
N ASP A 494 16.62 -6.84 8.84
CA ASP A 494 17.98 -6.30 9.13
C ASP A 494 19.02 -6.63 8.03
N ASN A 495 19.92 -5.74 7.48
CA ASN A 495 21.02 -5.90 6.52
C ASN A 495 22.37 -5.59 7.14
N VAL A 496 23.29 -6.47 6.95
CA VAL A 496 24.71 -6.14 7.08
C VAL A 496 25.30 -5.98 5.69
N THR A 497 25.89 -4.83 5.45
CA THR A 497 26.61 -4.54 4.21
C THR A 497 28.09 -4.42 4.51
N ILE A 498 28.93 -5.16 3.79
CA ILE A 498 30.37 -5.21 3.95
C ILE A 498 31.03 -4.74 2.65
N ASN A 499 31.81 -3.68 2.73
CA ASN A 499 32.63 -3.19 1.62
C ASN A 499 34.06 -3.74 1.75
N LYS A 500 34.47 -4.60 0.82
CA LYS A 500 35.80 -5.24 0.83
C LYS A 500 36.41 -5.29 -0.58
N GLY A 501 37.38 -4.43 -0.82
CA GLY A 501 37.98 -4.32 -2.16
C GLY A 501 36.94 -3.91 -3.19
N ASN A 502 36.83 -4.67 -4.27
CA ASN A 502 35.86 -4.43 -5.34
C ASN A 502 34.46 -5.04 -5.06
N HIS A 503 34.24 -5.59 -3.86
CA HIS A 503 33.03 -6.29 -3.47
C HIS A 503 32.21 -5.46 -2.48
N LEU A 504 30.91 -5.35 -2.72
CA LEU A 504 29.91 -4.85 -1.79
C LEU A 504 28.96 -5.99 -1.46
N ILE A 505 29.26 -6.68 -0.36
CA ILE A 505 28.51 -7.86 0.07
C ILE A 505 27.39 -7.43 0.99
N THR A 506 26.14 -7.78 0.65
CA THR A 506 24.97 -7.59 1.50
C THR A 506 24.43 -8.95 1.91
N ALA A 507 24.35 -9.21 3.20
CA ALA A 507 23.72 -10.40 3.75
C ALA A 507 22.58 -9.99 4.68
N GLY A 508 21.50 -10.79 4.69
CA GLY A 508 20.36 -10.48 5.51
C GLY A 508 19.31 -11.56 5.66
N ALA A 509 18.33 -11.31 6.50
CA ALA A 509 17.15 -12.15 6.66
C ALA A 509 15.90 -11.30 6.94
N THR A 510 14.71 -11.83 6.79
CA THR A 510 13.40 -11.19 7.03
C THR A 510 12.53 -12.13 7.83
N PHE A 511 11.76 -11.59 8.74
CA PHE A 511 10.65 -12.30 9.36
C PHE A 511 9.39 -11.45 9.20
N GLU A 512 8.37 -12.03 8.61
CA GLU A 512 7.05 -11.42 8.49
C GLU A 512 6.01 -12.35 9.11
N ARG A 513 5.13 -11.79 9.93
CA ARG A 513 3.96 -12.46 10.49
C ARG A 513 2.73 -11.70 10.06
N GLN A 514 1.80 -12.39 9.44
CA GLN A 514 0.52 -11.85 9.02
C GLN A 514 -0.62 -12.56 9.76
N TYR A 515 -1.51 -11.78 10.35
CA TYR A 515 -2.79 -12.25 10.89
C TYR A 515 -3.91 -11.71 10.02
N PHE A 516 -4.85 -12.56 9.70
CA PHE A 516 -6.06 -12.22 8.97
C PHE A 516 -7.29 -12.71 9.69
N MET A 517 -8.33 -11.90 9.63
CA MET A 517 -9.68 -12.26 9.98
C MET A 517 -10.59 -11.83 8.83
N ASN A 518 -11.47 -12.74 8.41
CA ASN A 518 -12.54 -12.45 7.46
C ASN A 518 -13.85 -12.94 8.04
N SER A 519 -14.73 -12.02 8.40
CA SER A 519 -16.10 -12.30 8.81
C SER A 519 -17.05 -11.97 7.67
N TYR A 520 -17.93 -12.89 7.36
CA TYR A 520 -18.96 -12.71 6.35
C TYR A 520 -20.17 -13.59 6.66
N LEU A 521 -21.30 -12.96 6.89
CA LEU A 521 -22.56 -13.65 7.10
C LEU A 521 -23.64 -13.02 6.22
N ARG A 522 -24.19 -13.80 5.28
CA ARG A 522 -25.18 -13.32 4.33
C ARG A 522 -26.57 -13.36 4.94
N ALA A 523 -27.33 -12.27 4.87
CA ALA A 523 -28.70 -12.16 5.40
C ALA A 523 -28.85 -12.58 6.88
N PRO A 524 -28.01 -12.07 7.81
CA PRO A 524 -28.09 -12.50 9.21
C PRO A 524 -29.37 -12.00 9.91
N TYR A 525 -29.97 -10.93 9.42
CA TYR A 525 -31.26 -10.42 9.94
C TYR A 525 -32.47 -11.01 9.24
N GLY A 526 -32.26 -11.90 8.26
CA GLY A 526 -33.30 -12.53 7.45
C GLY A 526 -33.57 -11.80 6.14
N TYR A 527 -34.11 -12.54 5.21
CA TYR A 527 -34.58 -12.09 3.91
C TYR A 527 -35.98 -12.61 3.67
N TYR A 528 -36.89 -11.74 3.26
CA TYR A 528 -38.25 -12.09 2.91
C TYR A 528 -38.60 -11.58 1.51
N ARG A 529 -39.41 -12.34 0.78
CA ARG A 529 -40.00 -11.93 -0.49
C ARG A 529 -41.48 -12.18 -0.44
N TYR A 530 -42.27 -11.15 -0.70
CA TYR A 530 -43.74 -11.21 -0.76
C TYR A 530 -44.26 -10.97 -2.16
N ALA A 531 -45.39 -11.62 -2.52
CA ALA A 531 -46.02 -11.49 -3.83
C ALA A 531 -46.72 -10.13 -4.00
N SER A 532 -47.15 -9.51 -2.91
CA SER A 532 -47.84 -8.21 -2.89
C SER A 532 -47.53 -7.43 -1.60
N MET A 533 -47.93 -6.14 -1.59
CA MET A 533 -47.93 -5.31 -0.40
C MET A 533 -48.92 -5.83 0.65
N ASP A 534 -50.10 -6.27 0.19
CA ASP A 534 -51.15 -6.78 1.09
C ASP A 534 -50.65 -8.02 1.84
N ASP A 535 -50.00 -8.97 1.15
CA ASP A 535 -49.41 -10.15 1.79
C ASP A 535 -48.39 -9.77 2.87
N PHE A 536 -47.57 -8.75 2.62
CA PHE A 536 -46.62 -8.26 3.63
C PHE A 536 -47.33 -7.62 4.81
N MET A 537 -48.32 -6.77 4.58
CA MET A 537 -49.02 -6.04 5.64
C MET A 537 -49.91 -6.94 6.52
N THR A 538 -50.54 -7.93 5.90
CA THR A 538 -51.41 -8.90 6.59
C THR A 538 -50.62 -10.03 7.27
N GLY A 539 -49.34 -10.19 6.91
CA GLY A 539 -48.44 -11.22 7.48
C GLY A 539 -48.66 -12.60 6.85
N GLU A 540 -49.07 -12.63 5.60
CA GLU A 540 -49.17 -13.86 4.83
C GLU A 540 -47.81 -14.56 4.66
N LYS A 541 -47.85 -15.82 4.24
CA LYS A 541 -46.63 -16.60 4.00
C LYS A 541 -45.81 -15.99 2.86
N PRO A 542 -44.52 -15.66 3.10
CA PRO A 542 -43.65 -15.13 2.04
C PRO A 542 -43.41 -16.16 0.96
N MET A 543 -43.24 -15.71 -0.29
CA MET A 543 -42.83 -16.55 -1.43
C MET A 543 -41.46 -17.16 -1.21
N LEU A 544 -40.59 -16.44 -0.51
CA LEU A 544 -39.23 -16.85 -0.21
C LEU A 544 -38.82 -16.30 1.16
N TYR A 545 -38.22 -17.16 1.97
CA TYR A 545 -37.59 -16.82 3.21
C TYR A 545 -36.19 -17.40 3.26
N GLY A 546 -35.24 -16.67 3.80
CA GLY A 546 -33.89 -17.14 4.03
C GLY A 546 -33.24 -16.39 5.18
N ILE A 547 -32.49 -17.10 6.00
CA ILE A 547 -31.67 -16.58 7.06
C ILE A 547 -30.39 -17.38 7.19
N THR A 548 -29.30 -16.70 7.46
CA THR A 548 -28.03 -17.34 7.83
C THR A 548 -27.68 -16.90 9.24
N TYR A 549 -27.34 -17.85 10.06
CA TYR A 549 -26.98 -17.60 11.46
C TYR A 549 -25.62 -18.24 11.79
N GLY A 550 -24.96 -17.70 12.78
CA GLY A 550 -23.69 -18.24 13.25
C GLY A 550 -23.88 -19.63 13.90
N TYR A 551 -22.78 -20.32 14.11
CA TYR A 551 -22.74 -21.63 14.77
C TYR A 551 -21.85 -21.57 16.02
N ASN A 552 -21.98 -22.58 16.90
CA ASN A 552 -21.21 -22.70 18.14
C ASN A 552 -21.30 -21.44 19.06
N GLY A 553 -22.48 -20.78 19.09
CA GLY A 553 -22.73 -19.62 19.96
C GLY A 553 -22.05 -18.33 19.52
N LYS A 554 -21.52 -18.27 18.30
CA LYS A 554 -20.97 -17.06 17.68
C LYS A 554 -22.02 -16.45 16.75
N ASP A 555 -22.28 -15.15 16.90
CA ASP A 555 -23.22 -14.43 16.01
C ASP A 555 -22.72 -14.39 14.56
N ALA A 556 -21.42 -14.16 14.38
CA ALA A 556 -20.75 -14.22 13.09
C ALA A 556 -19.35 -14.80 13.27
N PRO A 557 -19.13 -16.06 12.88
CA PRO A 557 -17.79 -16.65 12.93
C PRO A 557 -16.90 -16.04 11.86
N GLY A 558 -15.80 -15.43 12.27
CA GLY A 558 -14.73 -15.02 11.36
C GLY A 558 -13.79 -16.19 11.07
N ALA A 559 -13.34 -16.33 9.83
CA ALA A 559 -12.21 -17.17 9.51
C ALA A 559 -10.92 -16.44 9.90
N GLU A 560 -10.17 -17.00 10.84
CA GLU A 560 -8.91 -16.42 11.32
C GLU A 560 -7.75 -17.28 10.85
N LEU A 561 -6.68 -16.64 10.38
CA LEU A 561 -5.47 -17.28 9.90
C LEU A 561 -4.24 -16.48 10.28
N THR A 562 -3.22 -17.17 10.78
CA THR A 562 -1.91 -16.59 11.00
C THR A 562 -0.87 -17.40 10.23
N PHE A 563 -0.14 -16.71 9.37
CA PHE A 563 1.01 -17.30 8.71
C PHE A 563 2.23 -16.37 8.77
N GLY A 564 3.39 -16.89 8.43
CA GLY A 564 4.59 -16.10 8.36
C GLY A 564 5.47 -16.50 7.20
N MET A 565 6.46 -15.65 6.96
CA MET A 565 7.52 -15.90 6.00
C MET A 565 8.86 -15.62 6.67
N LEU A 566 9.74 -16.60 6.67
CA LEU A 566 11.13 -16.42 7.07
C LEU A 566 11.99 -16.40 5.82
N GLY A 567 12.71 -15.29 5.59
CA GLY A 567 13.61 -15.14 4.47
C GLY A 567 15.06 -14.98 4.93
N ALA A 568 16.01 -15.52 4.20
CA ALA A 568 17.44 -15.28 4.36
C ALA A 568 18.08 -15.10 2.99
N TYR A 569 19.08 -14.22 2.88
CA TYR A 569 19.70 -13.94 1.60
C TYR A 569 21.12 -13.40 1.73
N ALA A 570 21.88 -13.56 0.63
CA ALA A 570 23.16 -12.92 0.45
C ALA A 570 23.34 -12.50 -1.01
N GLN A 571 24.01 -11.38 -1.21
CA GLN A 571 24.28 -10.77 -2.51
C GLN A 571 25.68 -10.17 -2.50
N ASP A 572 26.34 -10.22 -3.66
CA ASP A 572 27.56 -9.46 -3.90
C ASP A 572 27.37 -8.56 -5.14
N GLU A 573 27.75 -7.31 -5.00
CA GLU A 573 27.92 -6.36 -6.10
C GLU A 573 29.41 -6.24 -6.35
N TYR A 574 29.89 -6.94 -7.38
CA TYR A 574 31.28 -7.04 -7.74
C TYR A 574 31.63 -6.09 -8.88
N SER A 575 32.45 -5.09 -8.61
CA SER A 575 33.03 -4.20 -9.60
C SER A 575 34.22 -4.91 -10.28
N ILE A 576 33.94 -5.67 -11.35
CA ILE A 576 34.95 -6.43 -12.11
C ILE A 576 35.99 -5.49 -12.70
N THR A 577 35.52 -4.39 -13.28
CA THR A 577 36.30 -3.23 -13.73
C THR A 577 35.66 -1.95 -13.26
N PRO A 578 36.28 -0.79 -13.39
CA PRO A 578 35.61 0.49 -13.09
C PRO A 578 34.32 0.73 -13.86
N ASN A 579 34.18 0.07 -15.02
CA ASN A 579 33.08 0.27 -15.96
C ASN A 579 32.09 -0.90 -16.00
N LEU A 580 32.40 -2.05 -15.36
CA LEU A 580 31.56 -3.25 -15.36
C LEU A 580 31.30 -3.72 -13.92
N LYS A 581 30.03 -3.66 -13.52
CA LYS A 581 29.54 -4.17 -12.25
C LYS A 581 28.63 -5.38 -12.49
N LEU A 582 28.87 -6.46 -11.75
CA LEU A 582 28.05 -7.65 -11.70
C LEU A 582 27.37 -7.72 -10.33
N THR A 583 26.06 -7.97 -10.29
CA THR A 583 25.30 -8.22 -9.08
C THR A 583 24.75 -9.64 -9.11
N TYR A 584 25.08 -10.45 -8.12
CA TYR A 584 24.57 -11.82 -8.02
C TYR A 584 24.23 -12.16 -6.57
N GLY A 585 23.16 -12.93 -6.38
CA GLY A 585 22.71 -13.29 -5.05
C GLY A 585 21.69 -14.42 -5.03
N LEU A 586 21.51 -14.95 -3.84
CA LEU A 586 20.52 -15.98 -3.53
C LEU A 586 19.64 -15.52 -2.39
N ARG A 587 18.33 -15.79 -2.51
CA ARG A 587 17.34 -15.62 -1.46
C ARG A 587 16.62 -16.94 -1.22
N PHE A 588 16.40 -17.23 0.05
CA PHE A 588 15.67 -18.39 0.54
C PHE A 588 14.47 -17.88 1.33
N ASP A 589 13.25 -18.29 0.99
CA ASP A 589 12.02 -17.96 1.70
C ASP A 589 11.33 -19.24 2.17
N LEU A 590 10.97 -19.31 3.45
CA LEU A 590 10.31 -20.44 4.08
C LEU A 590 8.94 -19.99 4.63
N PRO A 591 7.83 -20.45 4.05
CA PRO A 591 6.50 -20.21 4.61
C PRO A 591 6.32 -20.93 5.97
N LEU A 592 5.72 -20.24 6.94
CA LEU A 592 5.42 -20.74 8.28
C LEU A 592 3.91 -20.64 8.50
N TYR A 593 3.32 -21.69 9.07
CA TYR A 593 1.90 -21.76 9.39
C TYR A 593 1.75 -21.95 10.89
N PHE A 594 0.89 -21.15 11.54
CA PHE A 594 0.82 -21.08 13.01
C PHE A 594 -0.47 -21.64 13.57
N ASP A 595 -1.52 -21.76 12.76
CA ASP A 595 -2.85 -22.21 13.19
C ASP A 595 -3.11 -23.65 12.78
N ASP A 596 -4.01 -24.31 13.52
CA ASP A 596 -4.58 -25.59 13.12
C ASP A 596 -5.83 -25.33 12.26
N LEU A 597 -5.91 -25.96 11.08
CA LEU A 597 -7.05 -25.83 10.18
C LEU A 597 -8.20 -26.74 10.63
N LEU A 598 -9.44 -26.27 10.42
CA LEU A 598 -10.62 -27.09 10.64
C LEU A 598 -10.78 -28.10 9.49
N GLY A 599 -10.92 -29.38 9.85
CA GLY A 599 -11.18 -30.44 8.88
C GLY A 599 -12.64 -30.53 8.47
N ASN A 600 -12.88 -31.04 7.27
CA ASN A 600 -14.21 -31.41 6.79
C ASN A 600 -14.19 -32.89 6.35
N ALA A 601 -14.82 -33.77 7.15
CA ALA A 601 -14.84 -35.21 6.90
C ALA A 601 -15.46 -35.55 5.53
N ALA A 602 -16.51 -34.84 5.13
CA ALA A 602 -17.20 -35.10 3.86
C ALA A 602 -16.30 -34.78 2.65
N ILE A 603 -15.43 -33.76 2.75
CA ILE A 603 -14.46 -33.44 1.70
C ILE A 603 -13.32 -34.45 1.69
N LYS A 604 -12.82 -34.83 2.86
CA LYS A 604 -11.72 -35.80 3.01
C LYS A 604 -12.06 -37.19 2.40
N GLU A 605 -13.32 -37.59 2.45
CA GLU A 605 -13.81 -38.85 1.89
C GLU A 605 -14.03 -38.80 0.38
N GLN A 606 -14.09 -37.60 -0.23
CA GLN A 606 -14.31 -37.44 -1.67
C GLN A 606 -12.99 -37.54 -2.43
N SER A 607 -13.05 -38.19 -3.60
CA SER A 607 -11.93 -38.23 -4.54
C SER A 607 -12.11 -37.22 -5.67
N PHE A 608 -11.15 -36.32 -5.82
CA PHE A 608 -11.10 -35.35 -6.90
C PHE A 608 -10.04 -35.78 -7.92
N ASN A 609 -10.46 -36.28 -9.07
CA ASN A 609 -9.57 -36.85 -10.09
C ASN A 609 -8.56 -37.88 -9.53
N GLY A 610 -9.03 -38.77 -8.62
CA GLY A 610 -8.19 -39.79 -8.01
C GLY A 610 -7.34 -39.32 -6.83
N THR A 611 -7.49 -38.08 -6.39
CA THR A 611 -6.79 -37.51 -5.23
C THR A 611 -7.80 -37.15 -4.14
N ASN A 612 -7.57 -37.61 -2.91
CA ASN A 612 -8.32 -37.16 -1.74
C ASN A 612 -7.66 -35.90 -1.17
N VAL A 613 -8.49 -34.92 -0.81
CA VAL A 613 -8.02 -33.64 -0.25
C VAL A 613 -8.38 -33.56 1.22
N ASP A 614 -7.40 -33.33 2.07
CA ASP A 614 -7.61 -33.02 3.49
C ASP A 614 -7.46 -31.52 3.72
N VAL A 615 -8.58 -30.83 3.94
CA VAL A 615 -8.60 -29.38 4.17
C VAL A 615 -8.13 -28.98 5.58
N SER A 616 -7.85 -29.96 6.46
CA SER A 616 -7.23 -29.73 7.77
C SER A 616 -5.70 -29.65 7.72
N GLU A 617 -5.11 -29.91 6.57
CA GLU A 617 -3.67 -29.88 6.41
C GLU A 617 -3.21 -28.61 5.66
N TRP A 618 -2.26 -27.92 6.24
CA TRP A 618 -1.55 -26.85 5.52
C TRP A 618 -0.73 -27.44 4.36
N PRO A 619 -0.53 -26.66 3.28
CA PRO A 619 0.47 -27.01 2.28
C PRO A 619 1.83 -27.24 2.95
N LYS A 620 2.57 -28.25 2.52
CA LYS A 620 3.91 -28.51 3.07
C LYS A 620 4.79 -27.30 2.89
N SER A 621 5.38 -26.80 3.97
CA SER A 621 6.38 -25.74 3.91
C SER A 621 7.55 -26.20 3.04
N LYS A 622 7.76 -25.53 1.91
CA LYS A 622 8.89 -25.79 1.02
C LYS A 622 9.79 -24.56 1.02
N LEU A 623 11.08 -24.80 1.03
CA LEU A 623 12.06 -23.74 0.85
C LEU A 623 11.98 -23.22 -0.60
N LEU A 624 11.68 -21.95 -0.75
CA LEU A 624 11.61 -21.27 -2.03
C LEU A 624 12.97 -20.61 -2.29
N ILE A 625 13.58 -20.91 -3.42
CA ILE A 625 14.92 -20.43 -3.77
C ILE A 625 14.79 -19.41 -4.90
N SER A 626 15.30 -18.21 -4.69
CA SER A 626 15.21 -17.08 -5.61
C SER A 626 16.60 -16.56 -5.98
N PRO A 627 17.29 -17.19 -6.97
CA PRO A 627 18.55 -16.68 -7.51
C PRO A 627 18.31 -15.42 -8.33
N ARG A 628 19.25 -14.49 -8.27
CA ARG A 628 19.24 -13.27 -9.09
C ARG A 628 20.62 -12.96 -9.61
N LEU A 629 20.65 -12.43 -10.83
CA LEU A 629 21.85 -12.00 -11.52
C LEU A 629 21.54 -10.72 -12.29
N GLY A 630 22.42 -9.73 -12.20
CA GLY A 630 22.33 -8.50 -12.96
C GLY A 630 23.71 -7.96 -13.31
N PHE A 631 23.76 -7.12 -14.32
CA PHE A 631 24.98 -6.40 -14.68
C PHE A 631 24.67 -4.98 -15.12
N ASN A 632 25.67 -4.11 -14.94
CA ASN A 632 25.70 -2.76 -15.45
C ASN A 632 27.07 -2.52 -16.09
N TRP A 633 27.09 -2.22 -17.39
CA TRP A 633 28.32 -2.06 -18.16
C TRP A 633 28.32 -0.74 -18.93
N ASP A 634 29.17 0.17 -18.51
CA ASP A 634 29.52 1.36 -19.27
C ASP A 634 30.58 0.98 -20.29
N ILE A 635 30.16 0.75 -21.55
CA ILE A 635 30.99 0.15 -22.59
C ILE A 635 32.21 1.04 -22.89
N LYS A 636 32.05 2.35 -22.88
CA LYS A 636 33.12 3.30 -23.23
C LYS A 636 33.77 3.95 -22.00
N GLY A 637 33.17 3.84 -20.81
CA GLY A 637 33.67 4.48 -19.61
C GLY A 637 33.32 5.98 -19.49
N ASP A 638 32.64 6.54 -20.48
CA ASP A 638 32.17 7.93 -20.53
C ASP A 638 30.64 8.06 -20.35
N ARG A 639 29.98 6.93 -20.10
CA ARG A 639 28.51 6.76 -19.95
C ARG A 639 27.68 7.15 -21.18
N SER A 640 28.31 7.32 -22.33
CA SER A 640 27.58 7.53 -23.58
C SER A 640 26.79 6.28 -24.01
N ILE A 641 27.27 5.09 -23.63
CA ILE A 641 26.61 3.81 -23.90
C ILE A 641 26.68 2.95 -22.63
N VAL A 642 25.54 2.79 -21.95
CA VAL A 642 25.43 1.91 -20.79
C VAL A 642 24.48 0.77 -21.11
N LEU A 643 24.98 -0.47 -20.98
CA LEU A 643 24.18 -1.69 -21.12
C LEU A 643 23.87 -2.26 -19.75
N THR A 644 22.57 -2.45 -19.47
CA THR A 644 22.10 -3.09 -18.25
C THR A 644 21.23 -4.29 -18.57
N GLY A 645 21.33 -5.34 -17.76
CA GLY A 645 20.53 -6.54 -17.95
C GLY A 645 20.57 -7.45 -16.73
N GLY A 646 19.65 -8.40 -16.68
CA GLY A 646 19.60 -9.34 -15.57
C GLY A 646 18.48 -10.36 -15.70
N THR A 647 18.50 -11.32 -14.78
CA THR A 647 17.49 -12.37 -14.65
C THR A 647 17.33 -12.79 -13.19
N GLY A 648 16.18 -13.36 -12.85
CA GLY A 648 15.95 -13.86 -11.50
C GLY A 648 14.62 -14.56 -11.31
N LEU A 649 14.52 -15.27 -10.19
CA LEU A 649 13.26 -15.80 -9.70
C LEU A 649 12.74 -14.92 -8.56
N PHE A 650 11.41 -14.73 -8.51
CA PHE A 650 10.73 -13.89 -7.55
C PHE A 650 9.61 -14.67 -6.86
N THR A 651 9.57 -14.61 -5.54
CA THR A 651 8.48 -15.14 -4.74
C THR A 651 7.45 -14.03 -4.47
N GLY A 652 6.19 -14.28 -4.82
CA GLY A 652 5.08 -13.35 -4.64
C GLY A 652 4.27 -13.59 -3.39
N LEU A 653 3.30 -12.69 -3.14
CA LEU A 653 2.31 -12.80 -2.08
C LEU A 653 1.24 -13.85 -2.44
N LEU A 654 0.73 -14.54 -1.43
CA LEU A 654 -0.44 -15.41 -1.55
C LEU A 654 -1.70 -14.62 -1.22
N PRO A 655 -2.72 -14.61 -2.10
CA PRO A 655 -4.01 -14.00 -1.80
C PRO A 655 -4.73 -14.77 -0.68
N PHE A 656 -5.14 -14.06 0.40
CA PHE A 656 -5.76 -14.69 1.57
C PHE A 656 -7.11 -15.34 1.28
N VAL A 657 -7.88 -14.75 0.37
CA VAL A 657 -9.17 -15.29 -0.04
C VAL A 657 -9.11 -16.76 -0.47
N TRP A 658 -7.96 -17.25 -0.89
CA TRP A 658 -7.81 -18.67 -1.25
C TRP A 658 -7.86 -19.61 -0.05
N PHE A 659 -7.53 -19.12 1.16
CA PHE A 659 -7.53 -19.90 2.39
C PHE A 659 -8.80 -19.71 3.24
N THR A 660 -9.58 -18.66 2.99
CA THR A 660 -10.76 -18.31 3.80
C THR A 660 -12.09 -18.70 3.15
N LYS A 661 -12.10 -19.12 1.89
CA LYS A 661 -13.32 -19.36 1.12
C LYS A 661 -13.99 -20.69 1.43
N ASP A 662 -13.29 -21.64 1.99
CA ASP A 662 -13.75 -23.02 2.23
C ASP A 662 -14.01 -23.35 3.70
N ARG A 663 -14.15 -22.31 4.56
CA ARG A 663 -14.45 -22.44 6.00
C ARG A 663 -15.91 -22.19 6.32
#